data_da18e5c4b58add46166a9d30ca3bdba8
#
_entry.id   da18e5c4b58add46166a9d30ca3bdba8
#
_cell.length_a   1.000
_cell.length_b   1.000
_cell.length_c   1.000
_cell.angle_alpha   90.00
_cell.angle_beta   90.00
_cell.angle_gamma   90.00
#
_symmetry.space_group_name_H-M   'P 1'
#
loop_
_entity.id
_entity.type
_entity.pdbx_description
1 polymer ?
#
loop_
_entity_poly.entity_id
_entity_poly.type
_entity_poly.pdbx_seq_one_letter_code
_entity_poly.pdbx_strand_id
1 'polypeptide(L)'
;MPDVRIRPVSAALGLGLIAASASAQDQVHGTRSERLYERSHDVRATLHHGWAELRVRRRVENEGPRHDQAMIWISTPAGAAAVGLKTLGTLAGQPRWFSGELMEAEAAAARYRELTGIGGYYPKDPALLSWRSEGQLLLQVFPVAPNGDKTIEYTLLVPTRYKDGAHRYDLERLGTESLPATLSVAPPGRGDRLLVNGKPSAGGALGATGKTTELALVPKSSEPLGGELAVAATGTRHVTRFSIEAAPEVSRVPRGAQVVVVIDASRSLSDEQVDAQKAAAAAYLSHFRDAAVEVVTFGRKAQRRYGTWVAVDRARRDLVATHIERKNGSAVDEALLEAEGILAAAPAGRPRRLVLTTDAIVRSRLKPERIRAAVGQSGAVVHLGILAGDGPALTRNDDHLWAPAARTTGGLVWRAGASADAGARKQMVAVYEEWARPLRVDHVKLYSPDLEVGAIGEVPQVLDEGQGYEHLLFTQRDVSWVRVEGELWSKRVERVLHPDAAAGKRWAALAFGSSLLGELSEPEMMKLALAGAAVSPVTSYLAIEPGVRPSTEGLEHGTVGFGSGFGSGAPSLRMGATSTLGRAPPLDREKWLKDALGTSFAACGGKAGTATISLETTFAEVVDVARVTLPAPRDPVLERCVSEAAWDLVLPPQFDAEWTTWAVEL
;
A
#
# COMPACT_ATOMS: atom_id res chain seq x y z
N MET A 1 -1.28 33.99 -28.73
CA MET A 1 -2.03 33.23 -27.76
C MET A 1 -0.99 32.54 -26.89
N PRO A 2 -0.86 32.84 -25.59
CA PRO A 2 0.20 32.31 -24.75
C PRO A 2 -0.22 30.96 -24.15
N ASP A 3 0.70 29.97 -24.23
CA ASP A 3 0.63 28.67 -23.62
C ASP A 3 0.61 28.76 -22.09
N VAL A 4 -0.47 28.28 -21.49
CA VAL A 4 -0.58 28.11 -20.04
C VAL A 4 -0.15 26.67 -19.70
N ARG A 5 1.08 26.50 -19.21
CA ARG A 5 1.55 25.24 -18.62
C ARG A 5 1.00 25.10 -17.22
N ILE A 6 0.04 24.20 -17.05
CA ILE A 6 -0.46 23.77 -15.74
C ILE A 6 0.51 22.73 -15.18
N ARG A 7 1.17 23.06 -14.06
CA ARG A 7 1.93 22.10 -13.25
C ARG A 7 0.95 21.29 -12.39
N PRO A 8 1.08 19.96 -12.28
CA PRO A 8 0.31 19.22 -11.31
C PRO A 8 0.86 19.47 -9.90
N VAL A 9 0.05 20.10 -9.06
CA VAL A 9 0.28 20.16 -7.62
C VAL A 9 -0.34 18.89 -7.04
N SER A 10 0.49 17.96 -6.62
CA SER A 10 0.06 16.79 -5.84
C SER A 10 -0.31 17.26 -4.43
N ALA A 11 -1.58 17.56 -4.22
CA ALA A 11 -2.16 17.75 -2.89
C ALA A 11 -2.76 16.41 -2.44
N ALA A 12 -1.99 15.64 -1.69
CA ALA A 12 -2.52 14.55 -0.89
C ALA A 12 -3.34 15.17 0.25
N LEU A 13 -4.63 15.38 0.04
CA LEU A 13 -5.59 15.69 1.08
C LEU A 13 -5.91 14.41 1.86
N GLY A 14 -5.04 14.08 2.82
CA GLY A 14 -5.39 13.23 3.93
C GLY A 14 -6.45 13.94 4.76
N LEU A 15 -7.73 13.57 4.62
CA LEU A 15 -8.77 13.92 5.55
C LEU A 15 -8.48 13.26 6.89
N GLY A 16 -7.60 13.88 7.68
CA GLY A 16 -7.46 13.63 9.10
C GLY A 16 -8.64 14.29 9.80
N LEU A 17 -9.74 13.59 9.94
CA LEU A 17 -10.72 13.86 11.01
C LEU A 17 -10.04 13.51 12.34
N ILE A 18 -9.29 14.48 12.88
CA ILE A 18 -9.04 14.54 14.31
C ILE A 18 -10.34 15.09 14.92
N ALA A 19 -11.35 14.24 15.05
CA ALA A 19 -12.36 14.43 16.06
C ALA A 19 -11.60 14.31 17.40
N ALA A 20 -11.44 15.42 18.12
CA ALA A 20 -11.10 15.38 19.53
C ALA A 20 -12.26 14.65 20.21
N SER A 21 -12.11 13.34 20.36
CA SER A 21 -13.01 12.52 21.17
C SER A 21 -12.83 12.99 22.60
N ALA A 22 -13.72 13.86 23.08
CA ALA A 22 -14.04 13.82 24.48
C ALA A 22 -14.44 12.37 24.73
N SER A 23 -13.65 11.60 25.46
CA SER A 23 -13.96 10.21 25.78
C SER A 23 -15.23 10.24 26.62
N ALA A 24 -16.37 10.10 25.94
CA ALA A 24 -17.65 9.97 26.60
C ALA A 24 -17.58 8.61 27.30
N GLN A 25 -17.52 8.64 28.64
CA GLN A 25 -17.48 7.44 29.44
C GLN A 25 -18.90 6.92 29.61
N ASP A 26 -19.02 5.60 29.71
CA ASP A 26 -20.28 4.97 30.06
C ASP A 26 -20.78 5.49 31.41
N GLN A 27 -22.10 5.62 31.56
CA GLN A 27 -22.74 5.98 32.80
C GLN A 27 -23.76 4.91 33.18
N VAL A 28 -23.78 4.53 34.45
CA VAL A 28 -24.72 3.54 34.99
C VAL A 28 -25.47 4.16 36.18
N HIS A 29 -26.80 4.18 36.08
CA HIS A 29 -27.66 4.77 37.10
C HIS A 29 -28.84 3.86 37.41
N GLY A 30 -29.25 3.79 38.67
CA GLY A 30 -30.54 3.30 39.07
C GLY A 30 -31.62 4.40 38.92
N THR A 31 -32.83 4.03 38.58
CA THR A 31 -33.93 4.99 38.46
C THR A 31 -34.49 5.41 39.83
N ARG A 32 -34.39 4.54 40.83
CA ARG A 32 -34.94 4.74 42.18
C ARG A 32 -33.88 4.81 43.26
N SER A 33 -32.70 4.27 43.03
CA SER A 33 -31.68 4.08 44.05
C SER A 33 -30.30 4.45 43.56
N GLU A 34 -29.53 5.15 44.36
CA GLU A 34 -28.09 5.34 44.11
C GLU A 34 -27.27 4.09 44.43
N ARG A 35 -27.90 2.97 44.83
CA ARG A 35 -27.24 1.71 45.19
C ARG A 35 -27.27 0.67 44.08
N LEU A 36 -27.36 1.11 42.84
CA LEU A 36 -27.22 0.25 41.68
C LEU A 36 -25.83 0.44 41.08
N TYR A 37 -25.05 -0.63 41.04
CA TYR A 37 -23.64 -0.61 40.67
C TYR A 37 -23.38 -1.59 39.52
N GLU A 38 -22.48 -1.20 38.62
CA GLU A 38 -21.89 -2.16 37.69
C GLU A 38 -20.78 -2.95 38.40
N ARG A 39 -20.80 -4.30 38.30
CA ARG A 39 -19.85 -5.21 38.94
C ARG A 39 -18.86 -5.84 38.00
N SER A 40 -19.23 -6.03 36.74
CA SER A 40 -18.31 -6.46 35.71
C SER A 40 -18.67 -5.85 34.37
N HIS A 41 -17.62 -5.58 33.58
CA HIS A 41 -17.71 -5.12 32.19
C HIS A 41 -16.63 -5.88 31.40
N ASP A 42 -17.06 -6.90 30.66
CA ASP A 42 -16.18 -7.77 29.93
C ASP A 42 -16.39 -7.59 28.44
N VAL A 43 -15.31 -7.37 27.69
CA VAL A 43 -15.32 -7.19 26.24
C VAL A 43 -14.51 -8.32 25.63
N ARG A 44 -15.12 -9.04 24.69
CA ARG A 44 -14.43 -10.00 23.85
C ARG A 44 -14.39 -9.49 22.41
N ALA A 45 -13.20 -9.15 21.94
CA ALA A 45 -12.98 -8.73 20.56
C ALA A 45 -12.65 -9.93 19.66
N THR A 46 -13.27 -9.99 18.49
CA THR A 46 -12.93 -10.94 17.42
C THR A 46 -12.65 -10.14 16.16
N LEU A 47 -11.42 -10.21 15.66
CA LEU A 47 -11.02 -9.49 14.45
C LEU A 47 -11.26 -10.34 13.21
N HIS A 48 -11.73 -9.68 12.18
CA HIS A 48 -11.96 -10.23 10.84
C HIS A 48 -11.35 -9.29 9.80
N HIS A 49 -11.37 -9.71 8.53
CA HIS A 49 -10.95 -8.87 7.42
C HIS A 49 -12.00 -7.76 7.20
N GLY A 50 -11.60 -6.51 7.37
CA GLY A 50 -12.44 -5.31 7.19
C GLY A 50 -13.34 -4.93 8.37
N TRP A 51 -13.45 -5.76 9.43
CA TRP A 51 -14.33 -5.48 10.57
C TRP A 51 -13.92 -6.23 11.84
N ALA A 52 -14.47 -5.83 12.98
CA ALA A 52 -14.36 -6.62 14.21
C ALA A 52 -15.71 -6.72 14.92
N GLU A 53 -15.89 -7.80 15.68
CA GLU A 53 -17.01 -8.02 16.59
C GLU A 53 -16.54 -7.77 18.01
N LEU A 54 -17.24 -6.90 18.73
CA LEU A 54 -17.06 -6.68 20.16
C LEU A 54 -18.28 -7.23 20.89
N ARG A 55 -18.13 -8.35 21.57
CA ARG A 55 -19.16 -8.91 22.43
C ARG A 55 -18.95 -8.37 23.82
N VAL A 56 -19.91 -7.56 24.31
CA VAL A 56 -19.84 -6.85 25.56
C VAL A 56 -20.78 -7.50 26.54
N ARG A 57 -20.26 -7.94 27.68
CA ARG A 57 -21.04 -8.52 28.79
C ARG A 57 -20.92 -7.62 30.00
N ARG A 58 -22.08 -7.26 30.58
CA ARG A 58 -22.15 -6.39 31.74
C ARG A 58 -23.00 -7.03 32.83
N ARG A 59 -22.56 -6.87 34.07
CA ARG A 59 -23.31 -7.31 35.24
C ARG A 59 -23.59 -6.10 36.14
N VAL A 60 -24.85 -5.87 36.42
CA VAL A 60 -25.31 -4.83 37.33
C VAL A 60 -25.94 -5.46 38.57
N GLU A 61 -25.71 -4.87 39.72
CA GLU A 61 -26.20 -5.33 41.01
C GLU A 61 -26.95 -4.19 41.74
N ASN A 62 -28.07 -4.51 42.32
CA ASN A 62 -28.87 -3.60 43.13
C ASN A 62 -28.76 -3.94 44.63
N GLU A 63 -28.02 -3.13 45.38
CA GLU A 63 -27.88 -3.25 46.81
C GLU A 63 -29.01 -2.52 47.57
N GLY A 64 -29.96 -1.95 46.84
CA GLY A 64 -31.14 -1.29 47.43
C GLY A 64 -32.20 -2.26 47.91
N PRO A 65 -33.11 -1.81 48.77
CA PRO A 65 -34.16 -2.66 49.37
C PRO A 65 -35.37 -2.90 48.48
N ARG A 66 -35.39 -2.26 47.26
CA ARG A 66 -36.50 -2.35 46.29
C ARG A 66 -36.02 -2.72 44.93
N HIS A 67 -36.93 -3.24 44.09
CA HIS A 67 -36.65 -3.38 42.67
C HIS A 67 -36.31 -2.06 42.03
N ASP A 68 -35.31 -2.06 41.14
CA ASP A 68 -34.88 -0.88 40.41
C ASP A 68 -34.71 -1.19 38.92
N GLN A 69 -34.58 -0.15 38.11
CA GLN A 69 -34.22 -0.21 36.69
C GLN A 69 -32.80 0.29 36.54
N ALA A 70 -31.95 -0.50 35.88
CA ALA A 70 -30.65 -0.03 35.46
C ALA A 70 -30.78 0.74 34.12
N MET A 71 -30.27 1.96 34.14
CA MET A 71 -30.09 2.81 32.95
C MET A 71 -28.59 2.92 32.64
N ILE A 72 -28.15 2.39 31.48
CA ILE A 72 -26.77 2.37 31.11
C ILE A 72 -26.63 3.17 29.80
N TRP A 73 -25.99 4.32 29.91
CA TRP A 73 -25.59 5.12 28.75
C TRP A 73 -24.28 4.56 28.23
N ILE A 74 -24.30 4.08 26.99
CA ILE A 74 -23.17 3.40 26.35
C ILE A 74 -22.59 4.33 25.31
N SER A 75 -21.32 4.68 25.50
CA SER A 75 -20.54 5.37 24.49
C SER A 75 -19.97 4.32 23.53
N THR A 76 -20.43 4.34 22.28
CA THR A 76 -19.97 3.38 21.28
C THR A 76 -18.68 3.84 20.63
N PRO A 77 -17.77 2.90 20.30
CA PRO A 77 -16.60 3.23 19.48
C PRO A 77 -16.99 3.85 18.13
N ALA A 78 -16.07 4.62 17.54
CA ALA A 78 -16.32 5.27 16.26
C ALA A 78 -16.67 4.24 15.16
N GLY A 79 -17.71 4.52 14.40
CA GLY A 79 -18.21 3.64 13.34
C GLY A 79 -18.96 2.39 13.82
N ALA A 80 -19.19 2.23 15.12
CA ALA A 80 -19.84 1.04 15.67
C ALA A 80 -21.33 0.98 15.36
N ALA A 81 -21.83 -0.26 15.18
CA ALA A 81 -23.25 -0.57 15.10
C ALA A 81 -23.60 -1.71 16.07
N ALA A 82 -24.68 -1.55 16.84
CA ALA A 82 -25.15 -2.60 17.74
C ALA A 82 -26.09 -3.57 17.01
N VAL A 83 -25.78 -4.90 17.08
CA VAL A 83 -26.46 -5.93 16.29
C VAL A 83 -26.99 -7.10 17.13
N GLY A 84 -27.19 -6.92 18.40
CA GLY A 84 -27.76 -7.97 19.24
C GLY A 84 -27.86 -7.56 20.69
N LEU A 85 -28.83 -8.14 21.39
CA LEU A 85 -29.03 -8.00 22.81
C LEU A 85 -29.44 -9.36 23.38
N LYS A 86 -28.91 -9.72 24.54
CA LYS A 86 -29.31 -10.90 25.33
C LYS A 86 -29.34 -10.56 26.80
N THR A 87 -30.23 -11.17 27.53
CA THR A 87 -30.27 -11.12 28.99
C THR A 87 -30.15 -12.52 29.58
N LEU A 88 -29.42 -12.65 30.66
CA LEU A 88 -29.27 -13.90 31.40
C LEU A 88 -30.34 -13.99 32.47
N GLY A 89 -31.25 -14.92 32.27
CA GLY A 89 -32.30 -15.23 33.25
C GLY A 89 -32.29 -16.69 33.64
N THR A 90 -33.39 -17.14 34.25
CA THR A 90 -33.55 -18.51 34.71
C THR A 90 -34.77 -19.16 34.07
N LEU A 91 -34.60 -20.36 33.52
CA LEU A 91 -35.72 -21.18 33.06
C LEU A 91 -35.64 -22.54 33.71
N ALA A 92 -36.72 -22.96 34.39
CA ALA A 92 -36.80 -24.20 35.16
C ALA A 92 -35.61 -24.38 36.14
N GLY A 93 -35.19 -23.31 36.80
CA GLY A 93 -34.08 -23.33 37.75
C GLY A 93 -32.68 -23.31 37.16
N GLN A 94 -32.54 -23.29 35.82
CA GLN A 94 -31.24 -23.25 35.13
C GLN A 94 -30.97 -21.92 34.49
N PRO A 95 -29.75 -21.38 34.55
CA PRO A 95 -29.38 -20.16 33.84
C PRO A 95 -29.55 -20.33 32.33
N ARG A 96 -30.20 -19.37 31.70
CA ARG A 96 -30.44 -19.36 30.24
C ARG A 96 -30.37 -17.95 29.67
N TRP A 97 -29.75 -17.84 28.49
CA TRP A 97 -29.74 -16.61 27.72
C TRP A 97 -31.03 -16.45 26.90
N PHE A 98 -31.67 -15.29 27.01
CA PHE A 98 -32.82 -14.88 26.24
C PHE A 98 -32.38 -13.82 25.23
N SER A 99 -32.54 -14.10 23.94
CA SER A 99 -32.17 -13.18 22.85
C SER A 99 -33.25 -12.12 22.68
N GLY A 100 -32.82 -10.90 22.45
CA GLY A 100 -33.68 -9.77 22.08
C GLY A 100 -34.20 -9.94 20.65
N GLU A 101 -35.36 -9.40 20.41
CA GLU A 101 -35.97 -9.24 19.11
C GLU A 101 -35.80 -7.79 18.66
N LEU A 102 -35.37 -7.59 17.39
CA LEU A 102 -35.29 -6.28 16.79
C LEU A 102 -36.68 -5.87 16.31
N MET A 103 -37.12 -4.70 16.69
CA MET A 103 -38.41 -4.14 16.30
C MET A 103 -38.30 -2.64 16.06
N GLU A 104 -39.35 -2.08 15.50
CA GLU A 104 -39.49 -0.64 15.34
C GLU A 104 -39.36 0.06 16.70
N ALA A 105 -38.66 1.23 16.75
CA ALA A 105 -38.21 1.85 18.00
C ALA A 105 -39.39 2.27 18.91
N GLU A 106 -40.42 2.85 18.35
CA GLU A 106 -41.61 3.26 19.14
C GLU A 106 -42.41 2.06 19.68
N ALA A 107 -42.54 1.01 18.82
CA ALA A 107 -43.19 -0.23 19.26
C ALA A 107 -42.39 -0.93 20.37
N ALA A 108 -41.06 -0.96 20.27
CA ALA A 108 -40.18 -1.49 21.31
C ALA A 108 -40.30 -0.71 22.60
N ALA A 109 -40.30 0.61 22.52
CA ALA A 109 -40.47 1.51 23.71
C ALA A 109 -41.85 1.37 24.32
N ALA A 110 -42.92 1.28 23.54
CA ALA A 110 -44.26 1.05 24.00
C ALA A 110 -44.38 -0.32 24.69
N ARG A 111 -43.83 -1.38 24.08
CA ARG A 111 -43.83 -2.73 24.64
C ARG A 111 -43.00 -2.82 25.93
N TYR A 112 -41.85 -2.15 25.98
CA TYR A 112 -41.03 -2.04 27.19
C TYR A 112 -41.84 -1.37 28.34
N ARG A 113 -42.49 -0.23 28.08
CA ARG A 113 -43.34 0.47 29.05
C ARG A 113 -44.49 -0.39 29.51
N GLU A 114 -45.20 -1.10 28.63
CA GLU A 114 -46.24 -2.05 28.98
C GLU A 114 -45.73 -3.11 29.96
N LEU A 115 -44.57 -3.70 29.67
CA LEU A 115 -43.98 -4.76 30.49
C LEU A 115 -43.44 -4.28 31.83
N THR A 116 -43.04 -2.98 31.95
CA THR A 116 -42.57 -2.35 33.16
C THR A 116 -43.67 -1.59 33.90
N GLY A 117 -44.88 -1.47 33.33
CA GLY A 117 -45.96 -0.57 33.72
C GLY A 117 -46.62 -0.84 35.05
N ILE A 118 -47.64 -0.07 35.38
CA ILE A 118 -48.24 0.18 36.69
C ILE A 118 -49.38 -0.79 36.97
N GLY A 119 -49.43 -1.35 38.19
CA GLY A 119 -50.66 -1.88 38.77
C GLY A 119 -51.04 -3.31 38.46
N GLY A 120 -50.12 -4.27 38.30
CA GLY A 120 -50.47 -5.66 38.06
C GLY A 120 -49.31 -6.67 38.11
N TYR A 121 -49.58 -7.91 37.78
CA TYR A 121 -48.55 -8.94 37.59
C TYR A 121 -48.14 -8.97 36.12
N TYR A 122 -46.83 -8.80 35.85
CA TYR A 122 -46.28 -8.90 34.50
C TYR A 122 -45.41 -10.16 34.37
N PRO A 123 -45.66 -10.98 33.37
CA PRO A 123 -44.98 -12.30 33.24
C PRO A 123 -43.56 -12.24 32.70
N LYS A 124 -42.97 -11.06 32.55
CA LYS A 124 -41.71 -10.90 31.80
C LYS A 124 -40.84 -9.75 32.34
N ASP A 125 -39.54 -9.97 32.30
CA ASP A 125 -38.51 -8.99 32.64
C ASP A 125 -37.87 -8.48 31.36
N PRO A 126 -38.05 -7.23 30.97
CA PRO A 126 -37.53 -6.69 29.73
C PRO A 126 -36.15 -6.04 29.89
N ALA A 127 -35.31 -6.17 28.80
CA ALA A 127 -34.17 -5.32 28.55
C ALA A 127 -34.30 -4.66 27.19
N LEU A 128 -34.14 -3.35 27.11
CA LEU A 128 -34.29 -2.54 25.89
C LEU A 128 -32.95 -1.87 25.56
N LEU A 129 -32.45 -2.11 24.36
CA LEU A 129 -31.28 -1.41 23.78
C LEU A 129 -31.75 -0.50 22.66
N SER A 130 -31.59 0.79 22.82
CA SER A 130 -32.12 1.82 21.92
C SER A 130 -31.05 2.82 21.51
N TRP A 131 -31.22 3.38 20.31
CA TRP A 131 -30.46 4.50 19.80
C TRP A 131 -30.79 5.79 20.56
N ARG A 132 -29.77 6.63 20.78
CA ARG A 132 -29.97 7.98 21.37
C ARG A 132 -29.42 9.06 20.43
N SER A 133 -28.20 8.90 20.02
CA SER A 133 -27.51 9.78 19.06
C SER A 133 -26.40 9.01 18.41
N GLU A 134 -25.75 9.61 17.43
CA GLU A 134 -24.51 9.07 16.88
C GLU A 134 -23.47 8.87 18.00
N GLY A 135 -22.91 7.68 18.08
CA GLY A 135 -21.96 7.32 19.13
C GLY A 135 -22.56 7.02 20.50
N GLN A 136 -23.89 7.03 20.68
CA GLN A 136 -24.52 6.80 21.98
C GLN A 136 -25.75 5.90 21.93
N LEU A 137 -25.77 4.88 22.79
CA LEU A 137 -26.91 3.99 23.01
C LEU A 137 -27.39 4.10 24.46
N LEU A 138 -28.65 3.72 24.68
CA LEU A 138 -29.20 3.52 26.00
C LEU A 138 -29.66 2.07 26.17
N LEU A 139 -29.14 1.40 27.18
CA LEU A 139 -29.59 0.09 27.63
C LEU A 139 -30.38 0.24 28.95
N GLN A 140 -31.63 -0.18 28.90
CA GLN A 140 -32.53 -0.19 30.06
C GLN A 140 -32.81 -1.64 30.46
N VAL A 141 -32.64 -1.97 31.72
CA VAL A 141 -32.81 -3.33 32.24
C VAL A 141 -33.73 -3.30 33.48
N PHE A 142 -34.83 -4.04 33.41
CA PHE A 142 -35.82 -4.08 34.50
C PHE A 142 -36.38 -5.48 34.71
N PRO A 143 -36.68 -5.86 35.96
CA PRO A 143 -36.18 -5.27 37.20
C PRO A 143 -34.80 -5.82 37.58
N VAL A 144 -34.02 -5.01 38.28
CA VAL A 144 -32.89 -5.55 39.08
C VAL A 144 -33.43 -5.73 40.51
N ALA A 145 -33.56 -6.97 40.97
CA ALA A 145 -34.16 -7.31 42.24
C ALA A 145 -33.37 -6.75 43.44
N PRO A 146 -34.01 -6.51 44.60
CA PRO A 146 -33.28 -6.15 45.81
C PRO A 146 -32.19 -7.18 46.16
N ASN A 147 -30.97 -6.71 46.43
CA ASN A 147 -29.79 -7.57 46.65
C ASN A 147 -29.56 -8.62 45.56
N GLY A 148 -29.99 -8.33 44.33
CA GLY A 148 -29.89 -9.19 43.19
C GLY A 148 -29.10 -8.55 42.06
N ASP A 149 -28.77 -9.36 41.06
CA ASP A 149 -28.03 -8.89 39.88
C ASP A 149 -28.73 -9.28 38.58
N LYS A 150 -28.33 -8.60 37.51
CA LYS A 150 -28.68 -8.91 36.12
C LYS A 150 -27.43 -8.88 35.26
N THR A 151 -27.33 -9.89 34.40
CA THR A 151 -26.24 -9.98 33.39
C THR A 151 -26.83 -9.81 32.00
N ILE A 152 -26.24 -8.88 31.25
CA ILE A 152 -26.65 -8.51 29.90
C ILE A 152 -25.48 -8.68 28.98
N GLU A 153 -25.75 -9.12 27.73
CA GLU A 153 -24.76 -9.17 26.65
C GLU A 153 -25.30 -8.46 25.41
N TYR A 154 -24.51 -7.57 24.82
CA TYR A 154 -24.80 -6.98 23.52
C TYR A 154 -23.59 -7.09 22.60
N THR A 155 -23.82 -6.98 21.31
CA THR A 155 -22.79 -7.11 20.29
C THR A 155 -22.66 -5.83 19.50
N LEU A 156 -21.44 -5.31 19.37
CA LEU A 156 -21.09 -4.22 18.49
C LEU A 156 -20.27 -4.74 17.32
N LEU A 157 -20.60 -4.29 16.11
CA LEU A 157 -19.72 -4.40 14.94
C LEU A 157 -18.98 -3.08 14.80
N VAL A 158 -17.69 -3.15 14.46
CA VAL A 158 -16.85 -1.98 14.19
C VAL A 158 -16.06 -2.20 12.89
N PRO A 159 -15.89 -1.16 12.06
CA PRO A 159 -15.05 -1.27 10.86
C PRO A 159 -13.58 -1.29 11.28
N THR A 160 -12.75 -2.03 10.55
CA THR A 160 -11.29 -1.98 10.67
C THR A 160 -10.69 -1.35 9.41
N ARG A 161 -9.52 -0.71 9.55
CA ARG A 161 -8.79 -0.11 8.42
C ARG A 161 -7.65 -1.00 8.01
N TYR A 162 -7.55 -1.28 6.70
CA TYR A 162 -6.39 -1.98 6.16
C TYR A 162 -5.23 -1.01 5.94
N LYS A 163 -4.16 -1.20 6.68
CA LYS A 163 -2.94 -0.37 6.62
C LYS A 163 -1.73 -1.18 7.08
N ASP A 164 -0.57 -0.97 6.43
CA ASP A 164 0.69 -1.67 6.73
C ASP A 164 0.52 -3.20 6.75
N GLY A 165 -0.30 -3.72 5.84
CA GLY A 165 -0.55 -5.15 5.69
C GLY A 165 -1.42 -5.78 6.79
N ALA A 166 -2.16 -4.99 7.55
CA ALA A 166 -3.05 -5.49 8.60
C ALA A 166 -4.37 -4.72 8.66
N HIS A 167 -5.44 -5.42 9.01
CA HIS A 167 -6.70 -4.81 9.42
C HIS A 167 -6.57 -4.35 10.85
N ARG A 168 -6.55 -3.03 11.05
CA ARG A 168 -6.26 -2.39 12.34
C ARG A 168 -7.52 -1.79 12.95
N TYR A 169 -7.58 -1.87 14.27
CA TYR A 169 -8.61 -1.25 15.07
C TYR A 169 -8.00 -0.72 16.36
N ASP A 170 -8.17 0.57 16.62
CA ASP A 170 -7.75 1.23 17.85
C ASP A 170 -8.92 1.23 18.84
N LEU A 171 -8.94 0.23 19.73
CA LEU A 171 -9.96 0.14 20.76
C LEU A 171 -9.66 1.15 21.87
N GLU A 172 -10.47 2.19 21.92
CA GLU A 172 -10.45 3.16 23.02
C GLU A 172 -10.91 2.50 24.33
N ARG A 173 -10.62 3.16 25.44
CA ARG A 173 -11.08 2.70 26.75
C ARG A 173 -12.60 2.61 26.79
N LEU A 174 -13.11 1.44 27.14
CA LEU A 174 -14.52 1.20 27.39
C LEU A 174 -14.80 1.11 28.88
N GLY A 175 -16.06 1.31 29.26
CA GLY A 175 -16.54 1.23 30.64
C GLY A 175 -16.64 2.57 31.35
N THR A 176 -17.01 2.53 32.63
CA THR A 176 -17.10 3.71 33.47
C THR A 176 -15.73 4.13 34.01
N GLU A 177 -15.63 5.31 34.62
CA GLU A 177 -14.39 5.76 35.24
C GLU A 177 -13.93 4.83 36.36
N SER A 178 -14.86 4.37 37.16
CA SER A 178 -14.61 3.49 38.32
C SER A 178 -14.43 2.03 37.94
N LEU A 179 -14.98 1.59 36.81
CA LEU A 179 -14.90 0.20 36.32
C LEU A 179 -14.52 0.16 34.83
N PRO A 180 -13.21 0.19 34.48
CA PRO A 180 -12.76 -0.06 33.13
C PRO A 180 -13.13 -1.47 32.67
N ALA A 181 -13.49 -1.61 31.39
CA ALA A 181 -13.79 -2.93 30.84
C ALA A 181 -12.54 -3.83 30.83
N THR A 182 -12.74 -5.12 31.08
CA THR A 182 -11.71 -6.15 30.85
C THR A 182 -11.79 -6.63 29.41
N LEU A 183 -10.64 -6.63 28.73
CA LEU A 183 -10.55 -7.03 27.34
C LEU A 183 -10.00 -8.46 27.19
N SER A 184 -10.66 -9.23 26.37
CA SER A 184 -10.13 -10.48 25.83
C SER A 184 -10.22 -10.46 24.31
N VAL A 185 -9.26 -11.08 23.61
CA VAL A 185 -9.24 -11.14 22.14
C VAL A 185 -9.32 -12.60 21.72
N ALA A 186 -10.19 -12.89 20.77
CA ALA A 186 -10.30 -14.24 20.21
C ALA A 186 -9.03 -14.60 19.42
N PRO A 187 -8.63 -15.89 19.37
CA PRO A 187 -7.56 -16.34 18.50
C PRO A 187 -7.83 -15.96 17.04
N PRO A 188 -6.80 -15.64 16.24
CA PRO A 188 -6.98 -15.34 14.82
C PRO A 188 -7.45 -16.57 14.04
N GLY A 189 -8.05 -16.34 12.87
CA GLY A 189 -8.40 -17.38 11.91
C GLY A 189 -7.17 -18.18 11.43
N ARG A 190 -7.41 -19.33 10.82
CA ARG A 190 -6.34 -20.23 10.38
C ARG A 190 -5.43 -19.57 9.34
N GLY A 191 -4.19 -19.30 9.74
CA GLY A 191 -3.15 -18.71 8.90
C GLY A 191 -2.99 -17.21 9.06
N ASP A 192 -3.98 -16.51 9.63
CA ASP A 192 -3.84 -15.11 9.99
C ASP A 192 -2.97 -14.93 11.24
N ARG A 193 -2.44 -13.74 11.44
CA ARG A 193 -1.64 -13.39 12.62
C ARG A 193 -2.26 -12.22 13.35
N LEU A 194 -2.49 -12.38 14.65
CA LEU A 194 -2.97 -11.31 15.52
C LEU A 194 -1.78 -10.54 16.09
N LEU A 195 -1.86 -9.22 16.08
CA LEU A 195 -0.96 -8.32 16.79
C LEU A 195 -1.77 -7.52 17.82
N VAL A 196 -1.21 -7.34 19.01
CA VAL A 196 -1.73 -6.47 20.04
C VAL A 196 -0.65 -5.46 20.40
N ASN A 197 -0.93 -4.17 20.23
CA ASN A 197 0.06 -3.09 20.37
C ASN A 197 1.36 -3.38 19.59
N GLY A 198 1.21 -3.84 18.34
CA GLY A 198 2.31 -4.19 17.43
C GLY A 198 3.04 -5.50 17.76
N LYS A 199 2.68 -6.23 18.81
CA LYS A 199 3.34 -7.49 19.20
C LYS A 199 2.49 -8.70 18.84
N PRO A 200 3.11 -9.81 18.34
CA PRO A 200 2.39 -11.05 18.06
C PRO A 200 1.65 -11.58 19.30
N SER A 201 0.39 -12.01 19.10
CA SER A 201 -0.47 -12.56 20.15
C SER A 201 -1.20 -13.81 19.66
N ALA A 202 -1.41 -14.76 20.55
CA ALA A 202 -2.28 -15.92 20.29
C ALA A 202 -3.75 -15.65 20.64
N GLY A 203 -4.07 -14.45 21.10
CA GLY A 203 -5.35 -14.14 21.76
C GLY A 203 -5.35 -14.47 23.23
N GLY A 204 -6.50 -14.31 23.89
CA GLY A 204 -6.71 -14.52 25.33
C GLY A 204 -7.01 -13.24 26.08
N ALA A 205 -6.97 -13.30 27.41
CA ALA A 205 -7.23 -12.15 28.29
C ALA A 205 -6.07 -11.15 28.25
N LEU A 206 -6.39 -9.87 28.07
CA LEU A 206 -5.44 -8.76 28.09
C LEU A 206 -5.54 -7.94 29.39
N GLY A 207 -6.59 -8.14 30.21
CA GLY A 207 -6.86 -7.39 31.43
C GLY A 207 -7.68 -6.13 31.18
N ALA A 208 -7.61 -5.18 32.11
CA ALA A 208 -8.35 -3.92 32.01
C ALA A 208 -7.89 -3.10 30.81
N THR A 209 -8.84 -2.51 30.09
CA THR A 209 -8.56 -1.62 28.96
C THR A 209 -7.81 -0.38 29.45
N GLY A 210 -6.65 -0.11 28.84
CA GLY A 210 -5.88 1.12 29.04
C GLY A 210 -6.49 2.30 28.30
N LYS A 211 -5.66 3.30 27.98
CA LYS A 211 -6.14 4.47 27.20
C LYS A 211 -6.60 4.05 25.79
N THR A 212 -5.78 3.34 25.08
CA THR A 212 -6.07 2.78 23.74
C THR A 212 -5.33 1.45 23.62
N THR A 213 -5.96 0.46 22.99
CA THR A 213 -5.35 -0.84 22.67
C THR A 213 -5.44 -1.04 21.17
N GLU A 214 -4.28 -1.06 20.49
CA GLU A 214 -4.24 -1.38 19.06
C GLU A 214 -4.39 -2.90 18.87
N LEU A 215 -5.40 -3.28 18.11
CA LEU A 215 -5.63 -4.63 17.64
C LEU A 215 -5.42 -4.68 16.13
N ALA A 216 -4.60 -5.61 15.66
CA ALA A 216 -4.33 -5.73 14.23
C ALA A 216 -4.33 -7.21 13.78
N LEU A 217 -5.00 -7.48 12.67
CA LEU A 217 -5.07 -8.79 12.03
C LEU A 217 -4.32 -8.75 10.71
N VAL A 218 -3.18 -9.47 10.62
CA VAL A 218 -2.42 -9.63 9.39
C VAL A 218 -2.98 -10.83 8.64
N PRO A 219 -3.64 -10.63 7.48
CA PRO A 219 -4.24 -11.71 6.73
C PRO A 219 -3.18 -12.61 6.10
N LYS A 220 -3.45 -13.90 6.01
CA LYS A 220 -2.73 -14.80 5.13
C LYS A 220 -3.18 -14.54 3.70
N SER A 221 -2.35 -13.94 2.89
CA SER A 221 -2.63 -13.74 1.46
C SER A 221 -1.79 -14.67 0.60
N SER A 222 -2.39 -15.24 -0.43
CA SER A 222 -1.72 -15.95 -1.53
C SER A 222 -1.74 -15.15 -2.83
N GLU A 223 -2.60 -14.14 -2.90
CA GLU A 223 -2.80 -13.29 -4.08
C GLU A 223 -2.27 -11.88 -3.81
N PRO A 224 -1.71 -11.21 -4.82
CA PRO A 224 -1.17 -9.85 -4.65
C PRO A 224 -2.26 -8.79 -4.42
N LEU A 225 -3.49 -9.04 -4.87
CA LEU A 225 -4.66 -8.18 -4.69
C LEU A 225 -5.76 -8.93 -3.95
N GLY A 226 -6.28 -8.33 -2.89
CA GLY A 226 -7.47 -8.72 -2.14
C GLY A 226 -8.54 -7.65 -2.17
N GLY A 227 -9.61 -7.88 -1.41
CA GLY A 227 -10.69 -6.91 -1.21
C GLY A 227 -12.04 -7.56 -1.01
N GLU A 228 -13.04 -6.73 -0.74
CA GLU A 228 -14.42 -7.15 -0.50
C GLU A 228 -15.40 -6.20 -1.24
N LEU A 229 -16.48 -6.76 -1.76
CA LEU A 229 -17.63 -6.01 -2.25
C LEU A 229 -18.86 -6.39 -1.41
N ALA A 230 -19.52 -5.40 -0.84
CA ALA A 230 -20.74 -5.54 -0.08
C ALA A 230 -21.82 -4.62 -0.67
N VAL A 231 -23.03 -5.14 -0.83
CA VAL A 231 -24.18 -4.38 -1.34
C VAL A 231 -25.38 -4.67 -0.46
N ALA A 232 -26.06 -3.63 0.01
CA ALA A 232 -27.28 -3.72 0.80
C ALA A 232 -28.35 -2.79 0.25
N ALA A 233 -29.52 -3.32 -0.07
CA ALA A 233 -30.63 -2.55 -0.63
C ALA A 233 -31.30 -1.67 0.44
N THR A 234 -31.53 -0.38 0.11
CA THR A 234 -32.34 0.54 0.94
C THR A 234 -33.79 0.63 0.45
N GLY A 235 -34.05 0.09 -0.73
CA GLY A 235 -35.35 0.12 -1.42
C GLY A 235 -35.36 1.03 -2.63
N THR A 236 -34.81 2.24 -2.55
CA THR A 236 -34.69 3.18 -3.66
C THR A 236 -33.28 3.16 -4.29
N ARG A 237 -32.29 2.85 -3.49
CA ARG A 237 -30.87 2.78 -3.85
C ARG A 237 -30.19 1.68 -3.02
N HIS A 238 -28.88 1.58 -3.11
CA HIS A 238 -28.10 0.59 -2.37
C HIS A 238 -26.98 1.27 -1.59
N VAL A 239 -26.66 0.78 -0.40
CA VAL A 239 -25.41 1.03 0.28
C VAL A 239 -24.39 0.03 -0.27
N THR A 240 -23.35 0.55 -0.91
CA THR A 240 -22.28 -0.25 -1.50
C THR A 240 -20.97 0.09 -0.83
N ARG A 241 -20.28 -0.93 -0.35
CA ARG A 241 -18.90 -0.80 0.12
C ARG A 241 -18.01 -1.70 -0.72
N PHE A 242 -16.92 -1.15 -1.21
CA PHE A 242 -15.84 -1.95 -1.76
C PHE A 242 -14.51 -1.59 -1.10
N SER A 243 -13.63 -2.57 -1.00
CA SER A 243 -12.24 -2.39 -0.62
C SER A 243 -11.33 -3.10 -1.59
N ILE A 244 -10.13 -2.52 -1.77
CA ILE A 244 -9.04 -3.12 -2.50
C ILE A 244 -7.84 -3.12 -1.57
N GLU A 245 -7.10 -4.22 -1.54
CA GLU A 245 -5.99 -4.41 -0.62
C GLU A 245 -4.80 -5.01 -1.39
N ALA A 246 -3.65 -4.32 -1.39
CA ALA A 246 -2.40 -4.96 -1.78
C ALA A 246 -1.93 -5.86 -0.63
N ALA A 247 -1.53 -7.07 -0.96
CA ALA A 247 -1.07 -8.02 0.06
C ALA A 247 0.07 -7.44 0.92
N PRO A 248 0.24 -7.92 2.17
CA PRO A 248 1.38 -7.51 2.99
C PRO A 248 2.74 -7.79 2.34
N GLU A 249 2.79 -8.76 1.44
CA GLU A 249 3.91 -9.10 0.57
C GLU A 249 3.32 -9.48 -0.80
N VAL A 250 3.38 -8.55 -1.79
CA VAL A 250 2.77 -8.79 -3.12
C VAL A 250 3.59 -9.77 -3.95
N SER A 251 4.85 -9.98 -3.60
CA SER A 251 5.75 -10.89 -4.31
C SER A 251 6.94 -11.32 -3.45
N ARG A 252 7.71 -12.30 -3.93
CA ARG A 252 8.92 -12.79 -3.25
C ARG A 252 10.12 -12.79 -4.17
N VAL A 253 11.30 -12.53 -3.59
CA VAL A 253 12.56 -12.74 -4.28
C VAL A 253 12.71 -14.22 -4.62
N PRO A 254 12.92 -14.59 -5.90
CA PRO A 254 12.98 -15.98 -6.30
C PRO A 254 14.22 -16.69 -5.73
N ARG A 255 14.05 -17.96 -5.37
CA ARG A 255 15.15 -18.81 -4.92
C ARG A 255 15.90 -19.43 -6.09
N GLY A 256 17.20 -19.66 -5.92
CA GLY A 256 18.05 -20.29 -6.93
C GLY A 256 18.14 -19.54 -8.25
N ALA A 257 17.94 -18.23 -8.24
CA ALA A 257 17.91 -17.42 -9.44
C ALA A 257 19.28 -17.39 -10.15
N GLN A 258 19.23 -17.28 -11.47
CA GLN A 258 20.38 -16.98 -12.33
C GLN A 258 20.30 -15.51 -12.73
N VAL A 259 21.32 -14.75 -12.34
CA VAL A 259 21.35 -13.30 -12.46
C VAL A 259 22.54 -12.87 -13.30
N VAL A 260 22.29 -12.12 -14.37
CA VAL A 260 23.34 -11.40 -15.10
C VAL A 260 23.19 -9.91 -14.80
N VAL A 261 24.27 -9.32 -14.31
CA VAL A 261 24.39 -7.87 -14.09
C VAL A 261 25.24 -7.30 -15.22
N VAL A 262 24.71 -6.30 -15.92
CA VAL A 262 25.39 -5.59 -17.01
C VAL A 262 25.69 -4.16 -16.55
N ILE A 263 26.96 -3.78 -16.57
CA ILE A 263 27.46 -2.48 -16.11
C ILE A 263 28.08 -1.73 -17.28
N ASP A 264 27.61 -0.51 -17.48
CA ASP A 264 28.17 0.41 -18.45
C ASP A 264 29.54 0.92 -17.96
N ALA A 265 30.55 0.73 -18.80
CA ALA A 265 31.92 1.18 -18.58
C ALA A 265 32.36 2.14 -19.71
N SER A 266 31.42 2.88 -20.31
CA SER A 266 31.69 3.89 -21.32
C SER A 266 32.36 5.12 -20.70
N ARG A 267 33.07 5.91 -21.51
CA ARG A 267 33.77 7.11 -21.03
C ARG A 267 32.86 8.32 -20.78
N SER A 268 31.62 8.30 -21.28
CA SER A 268 30.61 9.29 -20.92
C SER A 268 30.31 9.32 -19.42
N LEU A 269 30.55 8.21 -18.73
CA LEU A 269 30.40 8.11 -17.29
C LEU A 269 31.68 8.54 -16.54
N SER A 270 31.54 9.12 -15.36
CA SER A 270 32.65 9.34 -14.42
C SER A 270 32.98 8.04 -13.64
N ASP A 271 34.17 8.01 -12.99
CA ASP A 271 34.53 6.88 -12.13
C ASP A 271 33.55 6.73 -10.96
N GLU A 272 33.06 7.84 -10.41
CA GLU A 272 32.06 7.87 -9.36
C GLU A 272 30.73 7.27 -9.84
N GLN A 273 30.33 7.52 -11.09
CA GLN A 273 29.11 6.95 -11.67
C GLN A 273 29.25 5.45 -11.92
N VAL A 274 30.41 4.98 -12.35
CA VAL A 274 30.69 3.54 -12.46
C VAL A 274 30.67 2.88 -11.09
N ASP A 275 31.27 3.51 -10.08
CA ASP A 275 31.23 3.01 -8.69
C ASP A 275 29.80 3.02 -8.11
N ALA A 276 28.99 4.01 -8.44
CA ALA A 276 27.58 4.05 -8.07
C ALA A 276 26.78 2.90 -8.71
N GLN A 277 27.02 2.58 -9.99
CA GLN A 277 26.39 1.40 -10.64
C GLN A 277 26.80 0.08 -9.94
N LYS A 278 28.08 -0.08 -9.57
CA LYS A 278 28.56 -1.23 -8.81
C LYS A 278 27.85 -1.35 -7.47
N ALA A 279 27.66 -0.21 -6.77
CA ALA A 279 26.93 -0.15 -5.51
C ALA A 279 25.45 -0.53 -5.68
N ALA A 280 24.78 -0.05 -6.73
CA ALA A 280 23.42 -0.42 -7.07
C ALA A 280 23.28 -1.92 -7.36
N ALA A 281 24.19 -2.47 -8.15
CA ALA A 281 24.24 -3.90 -8.44
C ALA A 281 24.48 -4.74 -7.17
N ALA A 282 25.39 -4.33 -6.30
CA ALA A 282 25.64 -5.01 -5.04
C ALA A 282 24.45 -4.92 -4.07
N ALA A 283 23.74 -3.78 -4.04
CA ALA A 283 22.51 -3.59 -3.27
C ALA A 283 21.39 -4.51 -3.79
N TYR A 284 21.13 -4.53 -5.09
CA TYR A 284 20.20 -5.46 -5.74
C TYR A 284 20.51 -6.93 -5.41
N LEU A 285 21.77 -7.35 -5.61
CA LEU A 285 22.20 -8.72 -5.34
C LEU A 285 22.08 -9.11 -3.87
N SER A 286 22.04 -8.15 -2.94
CA SER A 286 21.91 -8.42 -1.51
C SER A 286 20.57 -9.06 -1.12
N HIS A 287 19.54 -8.93 -1.97
CA HIS A 287 18.23 -9.52 -1.75
C HIS A 287 18.16 -11.02 -2.08
N PHE A 288 19.14 -11.53 -2.83
CA PHE A 288 19.18 -12.95 -3.20
C PHE A 288 20.02 -13.73 -2.19
N ARG A 289 19.51 -14.87 -1.73
CA ARG A 289 20.22 -15.72 -0.77
C ARG A 289 21.13 -16.76 -1.44
N ASP A 290 20.72 -17.25 -2.60
CA ASP A 290 21.26 -18.46 -3.27
C ASP A 290 21.35 -18.31 -4.78
N ALA A 291 21.47 -17.08 -5.29
CA ALA A 291 21.60 -16.83 -6.73
C ALA A 291 22.99 -17.21 -7.25
N ALA A 292 23.01 -17.67 -8.51
CA ALA A 292 24.21 -17.78 -9.34
C ALA A 292 24.32 -16.52 -10.20
N VAL A 293 25.48 -15.87 -10.18
CA VAL A 293 25.68 -14.55 -10.78
C VAL A 293 26.80 -14.58 -11.82
N GLU A 294 26.61 -13.90 -12.94
CA GLU A 294 27.66 -13.46 -13.84
C GLU A 294 27.59 -11.94 -14.00
N VAL A 295 28.70 -11.29 -14.25
CA VAL A 295 28.80 -9.86 -14.48
C VAL A 295 29.36 -9.62 -15.87
N VAL A 296 28.70 -8.75 -16.63
CA VAL A 296 29.15 -8.28 -17.94
C VAL A 296 29.43 -6.78 -17.82
N THR A 297 30.57 -6.34 -18.27
CA THR A 297 30.88 -4.93 -18.45
C THR A 297 30.93 -4.62 -19.96
N PHE A 298 30.57 -3.41 -20.34
CA PHE A 298 30.64 -3.01 -21.73
C PHE A 298 31.11 -1.57 -21.91
N GLY A 299 31.82 -1.34 -22.96
CA GLY A 299 32.11 -0.10 -23.63
C GLY A 299 31.93 -0.41 -25.14
N ARG A 300 32.99 -0.35 -25.95
CA ARG A 300 32.95 -0.73 -27.34
C ARG A 300 32.58 -2.23 -27.56
N LYS A 301 32.91 -3.10 -26.60
CA LYS A 301 32.62 -4.54 -26.61
C LYS A 301 32.12 -4.99 -25.24
N ALA A 302 31.26 -6.00 -25.25
CA ALA A 302 30.86 -6.69 -24.03
C ALA A 302 31.96 -7.64 -23.53
N GLN A 303 32.19 -7.70 -22.23
CA GLN A 303 33.20 -8.54 -21.58
C GLN A 303 32.60 -9.23 -20.35
N ARG A 304 32.67 -10.57 -20.35
CA ARG A 304 32.29 -11.37 -19.16
C ARG A 304 33.42 -11.28 -18.13
N ARG A 305 33.01 -11.10 -16.88
CA ARG A 305 33.95 -10.98 -15.79
C ARG A 305 34.48 -12.32 -15.27
N TYR A 306 33.58 -13.27 -15.06
CA TYR A 306 33.95 -14.56 -14.46
C TYR A 306 34.10 -15.68 -15.51
N GLY A 307 33.37 -15.58 -16.60
CA GLY A 307 33.28 -16.66 -17.60
C GLY A 307 32.53 -17.89 -17.11
N THR A 308 32.03 -17.86 -15.88
CA THR A 308 31.29 -18.93 -15.22
C THR A 308 30.35 -18.36 -14.16
N TRP A 309 29.39 -19.14 -13.71
CA TRP A 309 28.50 -18.76 -12.62
C TRP A 309 29.23 -18.76 -11.28
N VAL A 310 29.11 -17.68 -10.50
CA VAL A 310 29.65 -17.55 -9.16
C VAL A 310 28.54 -17.34 -8.13
N ALA A 311 28.80 -17.68 -6.88
CA ALA A 311 27.86 -17.42 -5.79
C ALA A 311 27.62 -15.90 -5.58
N VAL A 312 26.41 -15.51 -5.26
CA VAL A 312 25.99 -14.11 -5.10
C VAL A 312 26.87 -13.33 -4.12
N ASP A 313 27.30 -13.93 -3.02
CA ASP A 313 28.17 -13.25 -2.04
C ASP A 313 29.57 -12.95 -2.58
N ARG A 314 30.10 -13.83 -3.45
CA ARG A 314 31.36 -13.57 -4.15
C ARG A 314 31.18 -12.40 -5.11
N ALA A 315 30.16 -12.43 -5.96
CA ALA A 315 29.89 -11.37 -6.92
C ALA A 315 29.72 -10.00 -6.25
N ARG A 316 29.00 -9.94 -5.12
CA ARG A 316 28.83 -8.70 -4.35
C ARG A 316 30.14 -8.11 -3.81
N ARG A 317 31.00 -8.96 -3.25
CA ARG A 317 32.32 -8.51 -2.75
C ARG A 317 33.22 -8.02 -3.89
N ASP A 318 33.26 -8.81 -4.97
CA ASP A 318 34.09 -8.51 -6.12
C ASP A 318 33.67 -7.22 -6.84
N LEU A 319 32.36 -6.97 -6.97
CA LEU A 319 31.84 -5.74 -7.56
C LEU A 319 32.32 -4.49 -6.83
N VAL A 320 32.25 -4.51 -5.49
CA VAL A 320 32.67 -3.36 -4.68
C VAL A 320 34.21 -3.17 -4.71
N ALA A 321 34.96 -4.27 -4.69
CA ALA A 321 36.42 -4.24 -4.57
C ALA A 321 37.16 -3.95 -5.87
N THR A 322 36.54 -4.17 -7.04
CA THR A 322 37.24 -4.11 -8.33
C THR A 322 37.06 -2.78 -9.02
N HIS A 323 38.14 -2.23 -9.53
CA HIS A 323 38.11 -1.13 -10.48
C HIS A 323 37.65 -1.64 -11.86
N ILE A 324 36.75 -0.89 -12.51
CA ILE A 324 36.31 -1.12 -13.88
C ILE A 324 36.86 0.01 -14.74
N GLU A 325 37.72 -0.35 -15.70
CA GLU A 325 38.32 0.59 -16.62
C GLU A 325 37.28 1.09 -17.63
N ARG A 326 37.18 2.42 -17.77
CA ARG A 326 36.29 3.05 -18.75
C ARG A 326 36.92 3.07 -20.15
N LYS A 327 36.11 2.73 -21.17
CA LYS A 327 36.53 2.67 -22.57
C LYS A 327 35.56 3.40 -23.47
N ASN A 328 36.04 3.91 -24.61
CA ASN A 328 35.13 4.49 -25.60
C ASN A 328 34.16 3.46 -26.15
N GLY A 329 32.99 3.94 -26.54
CA GLY A 329 31.93 3.17 -27.18
C GLY A 329 30.89 2.65 -26.17
N SER A 330 29.65 2.58 -26.61
CA SER A 330 28.48 2.15 -25.82
C SER A 330 27.70 1.09 -26.61
N ALA A 331 28.20 -0.15 -26.59
CA ALA A 331 27.63 -1.30 -27.31
C ALA A 331 26.56 -2.01 -26.48
N VAL A 332 25.51 -1.30 -26.07
CA VAL A 332 24.43 -1.78 -25.22
C VAL A 332 23.72 -3.00 -25.80
N ASP A 333 23.44 -2.99 -27.13
CA ASP A 333 22.78 -4.11 -27.81
C ASP A 333 23.64 -5.38 -27.79
N GLU A 334 24.96 -5.26 -27.96
CA GLU A 334 25.88 -6.40 -27.86
C GLU A 334 25.98 -6.93 -26.44
N ALA A 335 26.00 -6.05 -25.44
CA ALA A 335 26.01 -6.43 -24.03
C ALA A 335 24.75 -7.17 -23.61
N LEU A 336 23.59 -6.72 -24.09
CA LEU A 336 22.32 -7.41 -23.86
C LEU A 336 22.28 -8.78 -24.55
N LEU A 337 22.76 -8.90 -25.78
CA LEU A 337 22.84 -10.20 -26.52
C LEU A 337 23.77 -11.17 -25.79
N GLU A 338 24.96 -10.72 -25.34
CA GLU A 338 25.87 -11.56 -24.56
C GLU A 338 25.22 -12.04 -23.25
N ALA A 339 24.57 -11.14 -22.51
CA ALA A 339 23.87 -11.47 -21.25
C ALA A 339 22.72 -12.46 -21.46
N GLU A 340 21.92 -12.27 -22.51
CA GLU A 340 20.85 -13.19 -22.91
C GLU A 340 21.42 -14.57 -23.34
N GLY A 341 22.53 -14.59 -24.05
CA GLY A 341 23.22 -15.83 -24.42
C GLY A 341 23.70 -16.61 -23.20
N ILE A 342 24.28 -15.91 -22.19
CA ILE A 342 24.70 -16.51 -20.92
C ILE A 342 23.50 -17.13 -20.19
N LEU A 343 22.38 -16.42 -20.13
CA LEU A 343 21.16 -16.88 -19.46
C LEU A 343 20.49 -18.02 -20.24
N ALA A 344 20.49 -17.96 -21.56
CA ALA A 344 19.92 -19.03 -22.40
C ALA A 344 20.68 -20.34 -22.23
N ALA A 345 22.03 -20.27 -22.12
CA ALA A 345 22.89 -21.44 -21.89
C ALA A 345 22.82 -22.00 -20.47
N ALA A 346 22.17 -21.29 -19.55
CA ALA A 346 22.05 -21.69 -18.15
C ALA A 346 21.01 -22.82 -17.95
N PRO A 347 21.13 -23.68 -16.90
CA PRO A 347 20.20 -24.76 -16.63
C PRO A 347 18.73 -24.32 -16.62
N ALA A 348 17.88 -25.10 -17.28
CA ALA A 348 16.45 -24.83 -17.35
C ALA A 348 15.76 -24.91 -15.98
N GLY A 349 14.57 -24.30 -15.84
CA GLY A 349 13.72 -24.41 -14.65
C GLY A 349 14.12 -23.49 -13.49
N ARG A 350 15.14 -22.65 -13.65
CA ARG A 350 15.50 -21.63 -12.65
C ARG A 350 15.02 -20.25 -13.07
N PRO A 351 14.60 -19.40 -12.13
CA PRO A 351 14.26 -18.01 -12.41
C PRO A 351 15.47 -17.25 -12.98
N ARG A 352 15.29 -16.51 -14.07
CA ARG A 352 16.34 -15.77 -14.75
C ARG A 352 16.11 -14.28 -14.62
N ARG A 353 17.17 -13.51 -14.36
CA ARG A 353 17.16 -12.06 -14.18
C ARG A 353 18.29 -11.42 -14.94
N LEU A 354 18.00 -10.36 -15.65
CA LEU A 354 18.97 -9.48 -16.27
C LEU A 354 18.73 -8.06 -15.78
N VAL A 355 19.73 -7.42 -15.22
CA VAL A 355 19.71 -6.00 -14.91
C VAL A 355 20.85 -5.31 -15.62
N LEU A 356 20.54 -4.18 -16.27
CA LEU A 356 21.52 -3.34 -16.95
C LEU A 356 21.43 -1.94 -16.36
N THR A 357 22.59 -1.31 -16.13
CA THR A 357 22.71 0.12 -15.79
C THR A 357 23.54 0.83 -16.84
N THR A 358 23.08 2.00 -17.32
CA THR A 358 23.71 2.80 -18.37
C THR A 358 23.22 4.25 -18.28
N ASP A 359 23.96 5.21 -18.82
CA ASP A 359 23.48 6.58 -19.06
C ASP A 359 22.60 6.69 -20.33
N ALA A 360 22.47 5.59 -21.09
CA ALA A 360 21.77 5.49 -22.36
C ALA A 360 22.35 6.39 -23.47
N ILE A 361 23.58 6.82 -23.34
CA ILE A 361 24.29 7.52 -24.41
C ILE A 361 24.84 6.46 -25.37
N VAL A 362 24.17 6.30 -26.49
CA VAL A 362 24.47 5.24 -27.46
C VAL A 362 24.67 5.84 -28.85
N ARG A 363 25.32 5.11 -29.77
CA ARG A 363 25.50 5.57 -31.14
C ARG A 363 24.18 5.94 -31.82
N SER A 364 24.15 7.00 -32.64
CA SER A 364 22.95 7.53 -33.29
C SER A 364 22.18 6.51 -34.13
N ARG A 365 22.91 5.56 -34.73
CA ARG A 365 22.35 4.47 -35.52
C ARG A 365 21.73 3.32 -34.74
N LEU A 366 21.82 3.31 -33.39
CA LEU A 366 21.19 2.28 -32.58
C LEU A 366 19.69 2.57 -32.43
N LYS A 367 18.89 1.80 -33.17
CA LYS A 367 17.43 1.92 -33.12
C LYS A 367 16.85 1.13 -31.95
N PRO A 368 15.73 1.56 -31.36
CA PRO A 368 15.05 0.85 -30.26
C PRO A 368 14.70 -0.61 -30.58
N GLU A 369 14.45 -0.92 -31.86
CA GLU A 369 14.16 -2.29 -32.34
C GLU A 369 15.34 -3.26 -32.15
N ARG A 370 16.59 -2.75 -32.17
CA ARG A 370 17.77 -3.56 -31.86
C ARG A 370 17.82 -3.97 -30.40
N ILE A 371 17.47 -3.06 -29.49
CA ILE A 371 17.34 -3.37 -28.06
C ILE A 371 16.23 -4.38 -27.84
N ARG A 372 15.07 -4.21 -28.52
CA ARG A 372 13.98 -5.17 -28.43
C ARG A 372 14.35 -6.56 -28.92
N ALA A 373 15.12 -6.63 -30.00
CA ALA A 373 15.61 -7.91 -30.55
C ALA A 373 16.70 -8.56 -29.69
N ALA A 374 17.39 -7.76 -28.84
CA ALA A 374 18.47 -8.25 -28.00
C ALA A 374 17.98 -8.84 -26.66
N VAL A 375 16.70 -8.73 -26.29
CA VAL A 375 16.17 -9.21 -25.01
C VAL A 375 15.03 -10.22 -25.19
N GLY A 376 14.79 -11.05 -24.16
CA GLY A 376 13.63 -11.95 -24.05
C GLY A 376 13.87 -13.36 -24.59
N GLN A 377 15.02 -13.65 -25.19
CA GLN A 377 15.34 -14.98 -25.75
C GLN A 377 15.56 -16.05 -24.66
N SER A 378 16.12 -15.64 -23.53
CA SER A 378 16.38 -16.52 -22.39
C SER A 378 15.16 -16.76 -21.49
N GLY A 379 14.09 -15.96 -21.64
CA GLY A 379 12.96 -15.91 -20.71
C GLY A 379 13.29 -15.21 -19.39
N ALA A 380 14.36 -14.43 -19.32
CA ALA A 380 14.70 -13.61 -18.17
C ALA A 380 13.77 -12.41 -18.04
N VAL A 381 13.48 -12.00 -16.80
CA VAL A 381 12.95 -10.66 -16.53
C VAL A 381 14.10 -9.67 -16.67
N VAL A 382 13.93 -8.65 -17.52
CA VAL A 382 14.96 -7.66 -17.85
C VAL A 382 14.59 -6.31 -17.30
N HIS A 383 15.44 -5.76 -16.42
CA HIS A 383 15.34 -4.36 -15.96
C HIS A 383 16.47 -3.54 -16.57
N LEU A 384 16.12 -2.38 -17.12
CA LEU A 384 17.04 -1.43 -17.71
C LEU A 384 17.05 -0.17 -16.83
N GLY A 385 18.15 0.12 -16.15
CA GLY A 385 18.35 1.27 -15.30
C GLY A 385 19.05 2.39 -16.05
N ILE A 386 18.36 3.47 -16.35
CA ILE A 386 18.94 4.68 -16.92
C ILE A 386 19.39 5.56 -15.77
N LEU A 387 20.69 5.82 -15.69
CA LEU A 387 21.29 6.60 -14.62
C LEU A 387 20.72 8.02 -14.59
N ALA A 388 20.28 8.45 -13.43
CA ALA A 388 19.66 9.77 -13.25
C ALA A 388 19.80 10.24 -11.79
N GLY A 389 20.45 11.40 -11.61
CA GLY A 389 20.61 12.06 -10.30
C GLY A 389 21.69 11.44 -9.40
N ASP A 390 21.99 12.16 -8.31
CA ASP A 390 23.12 11.88 -7.41
C ASP A 390 22.63 11.33 -6.07
N GLY A 391 21.94 10.20 -6.07
CA GLY A 391 21.51 9.58 -4.82
C GLY A 391 20.61 8.39 -5.02
N PRO A 392 20.40 7.57 -3.98
CA PRO A 392 19.59 6.37 -4.07
C PRO A 392 18.13 6.65 -4.43
N ALA A 393 17.76 6.36 -5.66
CA ALA A 393 16.39 6.51 -6.15
C ALA A 393 16.10 5.49 -7.25
N LEU A 394 14.87 5.02 -7.34
CA LEU A 394 14.41 4.13 -8.40
C LEU A 394 12.97 4.46 -8.74
N THR A 395 12.75 4.99 -9.95
CA THR A 395 11.40 5.34 -10.44
C THR A 395 11.16 4.75 -11.81
N ARG A 396 9.93 4.31 -12.09
CA ARG A 396 9.54 3.79 -13.40
C ARG A 396 9.76 4.85 -14.47
N ASN A 397 10.19 4.43 -15.65
CA ASN A 397 10.36 5.27 -16.83
C ASN A 397 9.66 4.64 -18.04
N ASP A 398 8.33 4.59 -17.96
CA ASP A 398 7.51 3.94 -18.98
C ASP A 398 7.51 4.65 -20.33
N ASP A 399 7.89 5.94 -20.36
CA ASP A 399 7.99 6.75 -21.60
C ASP A 399 9.34 6.59 -22.31
N HIS A 400 10.29 5.87 -21.74
CA HIS A 400 11.59 5.66 -22.37
C HIS A 400 11.49 4.81 -23.65
N LEU A 401 12.27 5.12 -24.68
CA LEU A 401 12.26 4.43 -25.97
C LEU A 401 12.48 2.91 -25.87
N TRP A 402 13.14 2.44 -24.80
CA TRP A 402 13.39 1.02 -24.56
C TRP A 402 12.33 0.35 -23.68
N ALA A 403 11.34 1.11 -23.17
CA ALA A 403 10.30 0.55 -22.29
C ALA A 403 9.54 -0.61 -22.95
N PRO A 404 9.15 -0.56 -24.23
CA PRO A 404 8.49 -1.70 -24.89
C PRO A 404 9.34 -2.98 -24.88
N ALA A 405 10.68 -2.87 -24.97
CA ALA A 405 11.60 -4.02 -24.94
C ALA A 405 11.61 -4.68 -23.55
N ALA A 406 11.79 -3.91 -22.48
CA ALA A 406 11.78 -4.44 -21.11
C ALA A 406 10.43 -5.06 -20.74
N ARG A 407 9.31 -4.39 -21.09
CA ARG A 407 7.94 -4.85 -20.79
C ARG A 407 7.61 -6.21 -21.40
N THR A 408 8.14 -6.55 -22.58
CA THR A 408 7.91 -7.88 -23.18
C THR A 408 8.49 -9.02 -22.35
N THR A 409 9.46 -8.74 -21.48
CA THR A 409 10.11 -9.73 -20.60
C THR A 409 9.47 -9.83 -19.22
N GLY A 410 8.53 -8.95 -18.89
CA GLY A 410 7.95 -8.79 -17.56
C GLY A 410 8.71 -7.79 -16.68
N GLY A 411 9.78 -7.14 -17.18
CA GLY A 411 10.54 -6.11 -16.50
C GLY A 411 10.18 -4.69 -16.92
N LEU A 412 11.00 -3.72 -16.52
CA LEU A 412 10.76 -2.28 -16.73
C LEU A 412 12.04 -1.53 -17.06
N VAL A 413 11.89 -0.34 -17.65
CA VAL A 413 12.92 0.69 -17.67
C VAL A 413 12.74 1.57 -16.43
N TRP A 414 13.85 1.95 -15.82
CA TRP A 414 13.89 2.73 -14.60
C TRP A 414 14.80 3.95 -14.75
N ARG A 415 14.42 5.05 -14.10
CA ARG A 415 15.37 6.10 -13.73
C ARG A 415 16.04 5.63 -12.44
N ALA A 416 17.35 5.37 -12.51
CA ALA A 416 18.12 4.76 -11.45
C ALA A 416 19.13 5.76 -10.88
N GLY A 417 18.85 6.29 -9.70
CA GLY A 417 19.81 7.06 -8.91
C GLY A 417 20.61 6.14 -8.01
N ALA A 418 21.94 6.28 -7.99
CA ALA A 418 22.81 5.44 -7.21
C ALA A 418 23.93 6.26 -6.55
N SER A 419 24.49 5.74 -5.45
CA SER A 419 25.61 6.34 -4.73
C SER A 419 26.55 5.26 -4.22
N ALA A 420 27.85 5.47 -4.42
CA ALA A 420 28.90 4.63 -3.85
C ALA A 420 29.23 4.99 -2.38
N ASP A 421 28.66 6.08 -1.85
CA ASP A 421 28.91 6.51 -0.48
C ASP A 421 28.48 5.43 0.54
N ALA A 422 29.36 5.15 1.50
CA ALA A 422 29.10 4.18 2.56
C ALA A 422 27.90 4.56 3.43
N GLY A 423 27.61 5.86 3.61
CA GLY A 423 26.43 6.37 4.33
C GLY A 423 25.13 6.04 3.62
N ALA A 424 25.12 5.99 2.29
CA ALA A 424 23.95 5.67 1.47
C ALA A 424 23.63 4.16 1.40
N ARG A 425 24.52 3.27 1.84
CA ARG A 425 24.38 1.81 1.65
C ARG A 425 23.04 1.24 2.09
N LYS A 426 22.55 1.63 3.26
CA LYS A 426 21.26 1.13 3.78
C LYS A 426 20.10 1.57 2.91
N GLN A 427 20.11 2.80 2.44
CA GLN A 427 19.11 3.35 1.54
C GLN A 427 19.20 2.68 0.16
N MET A 428 20.41 2.45 -0.36
CA MET A 428 20.63 1.69 -1.60
C MET A 428 19.98 0.30 -1.53
N VAL A 429 20.19 -0.45 -0.45
CA VAL A 429 19.58 -1.77 -0.27
C VAL A 429 18.06 -1.64 -0.30
N ALA A 430 17.46 -0.72 0.44
CA ALA A 430 16.01 -0.57 0.47
C ALA A 430 15.41 -0.19 -0.90
N VAL A 431 16.05 0.75 -1.62
CA VAL A 431 15.59 1.22 -2.93
C VAL A 431 15.68 0.12 -3.99
N TYR A 432 16.80 -0.61 -4.03
CA TYR A 432 17.03 -1.64 -5.07
C TYR A 432 16.38 -3.01 -4.78
N GLU A 433 15.59 -3.13 -3.72
CA GLU A 433 14.68 -4.26 -3.52
C GLU A 433 13.66 -4.36 -4.65
N GLU A 434 13.18 -3.22 -5.17
CA GLU A 434 12.22 -3.15 -6.27
C GLU A 434 12.70 -3.82 -7.58
N TRP A 435 14.01 -3.97 -7.79
CA TRP A 435 14.54 -4.77 -8.90
C TRP A 435 14.55 -6.26 -8.62
N ALA A 436 14.60 -6.66 -7.36
CA ALA A 436 14.61 -8.07 -6.98
C ALA A 436 13.19 -8.68 -6.97
N ARG A 437 12.19 -7.86 -6.60
CA ARG A 437 10.78 -8.20 -6.57
C ARG A 437 9.91 -6.95 -6.68
N PRO A 438 8.73 -6.99 -7.30
CA PRO A 438 7.80 -5.87 -7.21
C PRO A 438 7.36 -5.64 -5.76
N LEU A 439 7.33 -4.36 -5.34
CA LEU A 439 6.92 -3.92 -3.99
C LEU A 439 5.55 -3.26 -3.98
N ARG A 440 4.94 -3.10 -5.15
CA ARG A 440 3.66 -2.40 -5.33
C ARG A 440 2.89 -2.95 -6.52
N VAL A 441 1.62 -2.62 -6.55
CA VAL A 441 0.76 -2.77 -7.72
C VAL A 441 0.61 -1.40 -8.35
N ASP A 442 1.12 -1.26 -9.57
CA ASP A 442 1.05 -0.04 -10.37
C ASP A 442 -0.15 -0.07 -11.32
N HIS A 443 -0.52 1.11 -11.89
CA HIS A 443 -1.59 1.27 -12.87
C HIS A 443 -2.93 0.64 -12.43
N VAL A 444 -3.26 0.81 -11.14
CA VAL A 444 -4.50 0.28 -10.57
C VAL A 444 -5.70 0.94 -11.26
N LYS A 445 -6.61 0.12 -11.76
CA LYS A 445 -7.85 0.52 -12.43
C LYS A 445 -9.02 -0.29 -11.92
N LEU A 446 -10.18 0.36 -11.82
CA LEU A 446 -11.44 -0.26 -11.49
C LEU A 446 -12.36 -0.30 -12.71
N TYR A 447 -13.05 -1.42 -12.87
CA TYR A 447 -14.08 -1.59 -13.87
C TYR A 447 -15.33 -2.19 -13.20
N SER A 448 -16.47 -1.58 -13.43
CA SER A 448 -17.77 -2.13 -13.09
C SER A 448 -18.82 -1.54 -14.06
N PRO A 449 -19.76 -2.32 -14.56
CA PRO A 449 -20.84 -1.79 -15.40
C PRO A 449 -21.86 -0.96 -14.60
N ASP A 450 -21.89 -1.13 -13.28
CA ASP A 450 -22.94 -0.63 -12.40
C ASP A 450 -22.47 0.54 -11.53
N LEU A 451 -21.16 0.80 -11.47
CA LEU A 451 -20.57 1.93 -10.74
C LEU A 451 -20.28 3.08 -11.69
N GLU A 452 -20.83 4.24 -11.41
CA GLU A 452 -20.45 5.48 -12.08
C GLU A 452 -19.06 5.88 -11.60
N VAL A 453 -18.12 6.03 -12.54
CA VAL A 453 -16.70 6.33 -12.24
C VAL A 453 -16.54 7.60 -11.39
N GLY A 454 -17.43 8.58 -11.53
CA GLY A 454 -17.42 9.81 -10.72
C GLY A 454 -17.88 9.63 -9.27
N ALA A 455 -18.61 8.56 -8.96
CA ALA A 455 -19.11 8.32 -7.60
C ALA A 455 -18.07 7.67 -6.67
N ILE A 456 -17.02 7.09 -7.23
CA ILE A 456 -16.02 6.31 -6.47
C ILE A 456 -14.88 7.17 -5.91
N GLY A 457 -14.77 8.45 -6.34
CA GLY A 457 -13.62 9.28 -6.01
C GLY A 457 -12.35 8.86 -6.79
N GLU A 458 -11.21 9.43 -6.43
CA GLU A 458 -9.93 9.09 -7.07
C GLU A 458 -9.38 7.77 -6.49
N VAL A 459 -9.43 6.72 -7.31
CA VAL A 459 -8.76 5.46 -6.98
C VAL A 459 -7.24 5.64 -7.07
N PRO A 460 -6.46 5.23 -6.08
CA PRO A 460 -5.00 5.29 -6.15
C PRO A 460 -4.49 4.53 -7.37
N GLN A 461 -3.65 5.17 -8.19
CA GLN A 461 -3.02 4.50 -9.33
C GLN A 461 -1.91 3.52 -8.92
N VAL A 462 -1.44 3.62 -7.68
CA VAL A 462 -0.40 2.78 -7.09
C VAL A 462 -0.85 2.34 -5.71
N LEU A 463 -0.69 1.06 -5.42
CA LEU A 463 -0.86 0.48 -4.09
C LEU A 463 0.45 -0.20 -3.67
N ASP A 464 1.15 0.36 -2.72
CA ASP A 464 2.31 -0.27 -2.09
C ASP A 464 1.89 -1.50 -1.26
N GLU A 465 2.82 -2.39 -0.95
CA GLU A 465 2.58 -3.53 -0.08
C GLU A 465 1.89 -3.11 1.22
N GLY A 466 0.81 -3.81 1.54
CA GLY A 466 0.03 -3.53 2.74
C GLY A 466 -0.82 -2.28 2.69
N GLN A 467 -0.90 -1.57 1.57
CA GLN A 467 -1.84 -0.46 1.39
C GLN A 467 -3.20 -0.96 0.90
N GLY A 468 -4.25 -0.26 1.31
CA GLY A 468 -5.61 -0.51 0.86
C GLY A 468 -6.33 0.78 0.49
N TYR A 469 -7.38 0.62 -0.27
CA TYR A 469 -8.34 1.67 -0.59
C TYR A 469 -9.74 1.13 -0.34
N GLU A 470 -10.55 1.89 0.39
CA GLU A 470 -11.93 1.53 0.68
C GLU A 470 -12.87 2.71 0.45
N HIS A 471 -14.07 2.41 0.02
CA HIS A 471 -15.10 3.41 -0.19
C HIS A 471 -16.47 2.85 0.19
N LEU A 472 -17.26 3.67 0.90
CA LEU A 472 -18.63 3.39 1.26
C LEU A 472 -19.51 4.50 0.65
N LEU A 473 -20.47 4.11 -0.19
CA LEU A 473 -21.26 5.06 -0.99
C LEU A 473 -22.68 4.55 -1.24
N PHE A 474 -23.55 5.45 -1.70
CA PHE A 474 -24.81 5.06 -2.29
C PHE A 474 -24.66 4.78 -3.78
N THR A 475 -25.25 3.69 -4.26
CA THR A 475 -25.38 3.38 -5.68
C THR A 475 -26.84 3.29 -6.08
N GLN A 476 -27.18 3.75 -7.29
CA GLN A 476 -28.55 3.70 -7.79
C GLN A 476 -28.92 2.28 -8.26
N ARG A 477 -27.93 1.49 -8.64
CA ARG A 477 -28.11 0.12 -9.11
C ARG A 477 -27.42 -0.86 -8.18
N ASP A 478 -27.87 -2.10 -8.20
CA ASP A 478 -27.18 -3.22 -7.60
C ASP A 478 -25.85 -3.44 -8.33
N VAL A 479 -24.76 -3.49 -7.58
CA VAL A 479 -23.41 -3.68 -8.14
C VAL A 479 -23.13 -5.18 -8.22
N SER A 480 -23.14 -5.71 -9.44
CA SER A 480 -23.00 -7.14 -9.71
C SER A 480 -21.56 -7.64 -9.58
N TRP A 481 -20.59 -6.82 -9.88
CA TRP A 481 -19.15 -7.11 -9.69
C TRP A 481 -18.29 -5.84 -9.82
N VAL A 482 -17.11 -5.91 -9.24
CA VAL A 482 -16.04 -4.93 -9.44
C VAL A 482 -14.77 -5.67 -9.81
N ARG A 483 -14.16 -5.35 -10.97
CA ARG A 483 -12.88 -5.86 -11.38
C ARG A 483 -11.79 -4.83 -11.11
N VAL A 484 -10.79 -5.26 -10.36
CA VAL A 484 -9.57 -4.50 -10.07
C VAL A 484 -8.47 -5.05 -10.95
N GLU A 485 -7.79 -4.19 -11.69
CA GLU A 485 -6.63 -4.52 -12.51
C GLU A 485 -5.44 -3.69 -12.07
N GLY A 486 -4.25 -4.23 -12.25
CA GLY A 486 -2.98 -3.53 -12.02
C GLY A 486 -1.81 -4.29 -12.60
N GLU A 487 -0.61 -3.83 -12.33
CA GLU A 487 0.63 -4.45 -12.80
C GLU A 487 1.61 -4.67 -11.64
N LEU A 488 2.18 -5.87 -11.57
CA LEU A 488 3.41 -6.15 -10.84
C LEU A 488 4.58 -6.04 -11.82
N TRP A 489 5.35 -4.95 -11.74
CA TRP A 489 6.22 -4.48 -12.82
C TRP A 489 5.40 -4.27 -14.11
N SER A 490 5.58 -5.14 -15.13
CA SER A 490 4.77 -5.11 -16.35
C SER A 490 3.83 -6.32 -16.50
N LYS A 491 3.73 -7.18 -15.49
CA LYS A 491 2.82 -8.32 -15.48
C LYS A 491 1.47 -7.91 -14.92
N ARG A 492 0.41 -8.07 -15.72
CA ARG A 492 -0.95 -7.80 -15.30
C ARG A 492 -1.37 -8.72 -14.17
N VAL A 493 -1.98 -8.14 -13.17
CA VAL A 493 -2.71 -8.82 -12.09
C VAL A 493 -4.13 -8.31 -12.06
N GLU A 494 -5.09 -9.20 -11.76
CA GLU A 494 -6.49 -8.80 -11.65
C GLU A 494 -7.19 -9.54 -10.52
N ARG A 495 -8.21 -8.89 -9.96
CA ARG A 495 -9.14 -9.47 -9.01
C ARG A 495 -10.56 -9.06 -9.35
N VAL A 496 -11.48 -10.04 -9.43
CA VAL A 496 -12.90 -9.76 -9.55
C VAL A 496 -13.55 -9.97 -8.19
N LEU A 497 -14.22 -8.94 -7.72
CA LEU A 497 -14.98 -8.94 -6.47
C LEU A 497 -16.46 -9.09 -6.81
N HIS A 498 -17.12 -10.04 -6.18
CA HIS A 498 -18.55 -10.23 -6.26
C HIS A 498 -19.20 -9.88 -4.92
N PRO A 499 -20.46 -9.42 -4.89
CA PRO A 499 -21.16 -9.15 -3.65
C PRO A 499 -21.23 -10.40 -2.77
N ASP A 500 -20.85 -10.25 -1.52
CA ASP A 500 -21.03 -11.27 -0.49
C ASP A 500 -22.24 -10.90 0.39
N ALA A 501 -23.18 -11.82 0.53
CA ALA A 501 -24.42 -11.56 1.27
C ALA A 501 -24.17 -11.32 2.77
N ALA A 502 -23.18 -11.97 3.38
CA ALA A 502 -22.83 -11.75 4.77
C ALA A 502 -22.15 -10.38 4.96
N ALA A 503 -21.32 -9.98 3.99
CA ALA A 503 -20.77 -8.63 3.95
C ALA A 503 -21.84 -7.58 3.76
N GLY A 504 -22.80 -7.79 2.84
CA GLY A 504 -23.96 -6.91 2.64
C GLY A 504 -24.73 -6.70 3.93
N LYS A 505 -25.03 -7.76 4.66
CA LYS A 505 -25.70 -7.69 5.97
C LYS A 505 -24.88 -6.88 7.00
N ARG A 506 -23.57 -7.10 7.08
CA ARG A 506 -22.68 -6.35 8.01
C ARG A 506 -22.66 -4.86 7.68
N TRP A 507 -22.49 -4.53 6.41
CA TRP A 507 -22.40 -3.14 5.98
C TRP A 507 -23.73 -2.41 6.01
N ALA A 508 -24.86 -3.12 5.92
CA ALA A 508 -26.19 -2.58 6.24
C ALA A 508 -26.25 -2.11 7.71
N ALA A 509 -25.65 -2.86 8.64
CA ALA A 509 -25.56 -2.44 10.02
C ALA A 509 -24.54 -1.29 10.22
N LEU A 510 -23.35 -1.41 9.65
CA LEU A 510 -22.27 -0.42 9.82
C LEU A 510 -22.57 0.93 9.14
N ALA A 511 -23.55 0.98 8.23
CA ALA A 511 -24.07 2.24 7.68
C ALA A 511 -24.55 3.21 8.79
N PHE A 512 -25.08 2.69 9.92
CA PHE A 512 -25.53 3.51 11.05
C PHE A 512 -24.40 4.11 11.89
N GLY A 513 -23.18 3.61 11.76
CA GLY A 513 -21.98 4.22 12.35
C GLY A 513 -21.15 5.04 11.36
N SER A 514 -21.66 5.31 10.15
CA SER A 514 -20.98 6.00 9.07
C SER A 514 -21.60 7.33 8.72
N SER A 515 -20.88 8.13 7.91
CA SER A 515 -21.40 9.42 7.39
C SER A 515 -22.65 9.27 6.54
N LEU A 516 -22.96 8.08 6.02
CA LEU A 516 -24.17 7.83 5.23
C LEU A 516 -25.46 7.96 6.02
N LEU A 517 -25.39 7.83 7.36
CA LEU A 517 -26.59 7.94 8.23
C LEU A 517 -27.35 9.25 7.99
N GLY A 518 -26.66 10.36 7.85
CA GLY A 518 -27.26 11.68 7.65
C GLY A 518 -28.00 11.85 6.32
N GLU A 519 -27.78 10.94 5.35
CA GLU A 519 -28.38 10.96 4.03
C GLU A 519 -29.52 9.95 3.87
N LEU A 520 -29.78 9.11 4.88
CA LEU A 520 -30.82 8.09 4.87
C LEU A 520 -32.18 8.67 5.24
N SER A 521 -33.18 8.39 4.45
CA SER A 521 -34.57 8.60 4.84
C SER A 521 -35.03 7.52 5.84
N GLU A 522 -36.08 7.82 6.60
CA GLU A 522 -36.61 6.89 7.61
C GLU A 522 -37.00 5.50 7.04
N PRO A 523 -37.67 5.39 5.87
CA PRO A 523 -37.93 4.10 5.24
C PRO A 523 -36.66 3.34 4.83
N GLU A 524 -35.61 4.04 4.39
CA GLU A 524 -34.30 3.44 4.06
C GLU A 524 -33.60 2.94 5.31
N MET A 525 -33.62 3.74 6.41
CA MET A 525 -33.10 3.32 7.71
C MET A 525 -33.78 2.04 8.20
N MET A 526 -35.11 1.95 8.09
CA MET A 526 -35.87 0.77 8.51
C MET A 526 -35.43 -0.48 7.74
N LYS A 527 -35.30 -0.38 6.41
CA LYS A 527 -34.86 -1.51 5.58
C LYS A 527 -33.44 -1.96 5.89
N LEU A 528 -32.50 -1.01 6.03
CA LEU A 528 -31.12 -1.33 6.36
C LEU A 528 -31.01 -1.91 7.77
N ALA A 529 -31.71 -1.35 8.76
CA ALA A 529 -31.69 -1.82 10.12
C ALA A 529 -32.20 -3.27 10.24
N LEU A 530 -33.29 -3.59 9.55
CA LEU A 530 -33.82 -4.96 9.48
C LEU A 530 -32.86 -5.90 8.74
N ALA A 531 -32.27 -5.48 7.61
CA ALA A 531 -31.32 -6.27 6.85
C ALA A 531 -30.03 -6.53 7.67
N GLY A 532 -29.50 -5.52 8.34
CA GLY A 532 -28.30 -5.57 9.17
C GLY A 532 -28.52 -6.09 10.58
N ALA A 533 -29.80 -6.24 11.00
CA ALA A 533 -30.20 -6.53 12.36
C ALA A 533 -29.56 -5.51 13.36
N ALA A 534 -29.64 -4.21 13.05
CA ALA A 534 -28.95 -3.15 13.78
C ALA A 534 -29.91 -2.26 14.58
N VAL A 535 -29.46 -1.81 15.75
CA VAL A 535 -30.06 -0.67 16.45
C VAL A 535 -29.81 0.60 15.64
N SER A 536 -30.84 1.39 15.46
CA SER A 536 -30.80 2.60 14.65
C SER A 536 -31.78 3.66 15.21
N PRO A 537 -31.84 4.86 14.64
CA PRO A 537 -32.88 5.83 15.03
C PRO A 537 -34.31 5.29 14.96
N VAL A 538 -34.56 4.28 14.11
CA VAL A 538 -35.90 3.72 13.85
C VAL A 538 -36.10 2.30 14.40
N THR A 539 -35.07 1.67 14.99
CA THR A 539 -35.14 0.29 15.52
C THR A 539 -34.46 0.14 16.86
N SER A 540 -34.98 -0.77 17.70
CA SER A 540 -34.43 -1.12 19.01
C SER A 540 -34.52 -2.63 19.26
N TYR A 541 -33.63 -3.16 20.09
CA TYR A 541 -33.71 -4.55 20.59
C TYR A 541 -34.51 -4.59 21.90
N LEU A 542 -35.48 -5.49 21.98
CA LEU A 542 -36.17 -5.83 23.19
C LEU A 542 -35.96 -7.30 23.53
N ALA A 543 -35.24 -7.58 24.60
CA ALA A 543 -35.08 -8.93 25.15
C ALA A 543 -36.06 -9.10 26.31
N ILE A 544 -36.71 -10.25 26.40
CA ILE A 544 -37.76 -10.51 27.38
C ILE A 544 -37.46 -11.85 28.07
N GLU A 545 -37.33 -11.83 29.40
CA GLU A 545 -37.28 -13.03 30.22
C GLU A 545 -38.69 -13.46 30.61
N PRO A 546 -39.07 -14.75 30.42
CA PRO A 546 -40.33 -15.24 30.91
C PRO A 546 -40.31 -15.31 32.47
N GLY A 547 -41.38 -14.87 33.09
CA GLY A 547 -41.53 -14.87 34.55
C GLY A 547 -42.81 -14.18 34.97
N VAL A 548 -43.24 -14.36 36.19
CA VAL A 548 -44.38 -13.64 36.81
C VAL A 548 -43.85 -12.87 38.03
N ARG A 549 -44.06 -11.56 38.04
CA ARG A 549 -43.64 -10.70 39.14
C ARG A 549 -44.71 -9.69 39.54
N PRO A 550 -44.70 -9.19 40.78
CA PRO A 550 -45.54 -8.08 41.16
C PRO A 550 -45.17 -6.80 40.43
N SER A 551 -46.15 -5.98 40.14
CA SER A 551 -45.96 -4.66 39.54
C SER A 551 -45.15 -3.74 40.43
N THR A 552 -44.31 -2.91 39.84
CA THR A 552 -43.61 -1.81 40.53
C THR A 552 -44.08 -0.49 39.96
N GLU A 553 -44.69 0.35 40.77
CA GLU A 553 -45.27 1.64 40.37
C GLU A 553 -44.21 2.64 39.89
N GLY A 554 -44.52 3.33 38.78
CA GLY A 554 -44.01 4.63 38.34
C GLY A 554 -42.50 4.88 38.30
N LEU A 555 -41.89 4.68 37.14
CA LEU A 555 -40.56 5.17 36.80
C LEU A 555 -40.72 6.33 35.80
N GLU A 556 -40.57 7.59 36.22
CA GLU A 556 -40.65 8.75 35.33
C GLU A 556 -39.29 9.19 34.80
N HIS A 557 -39.27 9.78 33.60
CA HIS A 557 -38.08 10.17 32.87
C HIS A 557 -37.80 11.66 32.93
N GLY A 558 -36.52 12.06 33.11
CA GLY A 558 -36.06 13.44 33.01
C GLY A 558 -35.13 13.63 31.79
N THR A 559 -35.29 14.74 31.07
CA THR A 559 -34.53 15.12 29.89
C THR A 559 -33.48 16.19 30.22
N VAL A 560 -32.27 16.07 29.61
CA VAL A 560 -31.22 17.14 29.68
C VAL A 560 -30.54 17.27 28.31
N GLY A 561 -30.38 18.50 27.79
CA GLY A 561 -29.74 18.81 26.51
C GLY A 561 -28.45 19.63 26.68
N PHE A 562 -27.56 19.61 25.67
CA PHE A 562 -26.34 20.44 25.62
C PHE A 562 -25.96 20.92 24.22
N GLY A 563 -25.28 22.06 24.18
CA GLY A 563 -24.90 22.83 22.99
C GLY A 563 -23.38 22.95 22.70
N SER A 564 -23.01 23.58 21.59
CA SER A 564 -21.76 23.55 20.84
C SER A 564 -20.87 24.82 20.94
N GLY A 565 -19.59 24.78 20.50
CA GLY A 565 -18.68 25.91 20.25
C GLY A 565 -17.40 25.65 19.48
N PHE A 566 -16.97 26.61 18.63
CA PHE A 566 -15.90 26.57 17.61
C PHE A 566 -14.59 27.31 17.96
N GLY A 567 -13.48 27.11 17.17
CA GLY A 567 -12.33 28.03 17.05
C GLY A 567 -11.11 27.54 16.21
N SER A 568 -10.56 28.45 15.37
CA SER A 568 -9.60 28.26 14.28
C SER A 568 -8.18 28.83 14.50
N GLY A 569 -7.15 28.51 13.61
CA GLY A 569 -5.91 29.29 13.39
C GLY A 569 -4.69 28.60 12.78
N ALA A 570 -4.08 29.20 11.74
CA ALA A 570 -2.85 28.81 11.05
C ALA A 570 -1.68 29.81 11.29
N PRO A 571 -0.38 29.55 10.99
CA PRO A 571 0.29 30.22 9.85
C PRO A 571 1.51 29.52 9.17
N SER A 572 2.03 30.18 8.10
CA SER A 572 3.05 29.84 7.10
C SER A 572 4.49 30.33 7.37
N LEU A 573 5.53 29.84 6.60
CA LEU A 573 6.74 30.60 6.25
C LEU A 573 7.61 30.01 5.10
N ARG A 574 8.46 30.86 4.50
CA ARG A 574 9.14 30.88 3.18
C ARG A 574 10.68 30.80 3.20
N MET A 575 11.25 30.64 1.95
CA MET A 575 12.54 31.11 1.37
C MET A 575 13.71 30.11 1.30
N GLY A 576 14.62 30.06 0.36
CA GLY A 576 15.02 30.65 -0.89
C GLY A 576 16.55 30.80 -1.04
N ALA A 577 17.15 30.54 -2.22
CA ALA A 577 18.24 31.25 -2.89
C ALA A 577 19.35 30.40 -3.58
N THR A 578 19.86 30.97 -4.66
CA THR A 578 20.76 30.50 -5.73
C THR A 578 22.24 30.90 -5.57
N SER A 579 23.17 30.24 -6.30
CA SER A 579 24.43 30.88 -6.75
C SER A 579 25.10 30.21 -7.97
N THR A 580 25.78 31.03 -8.77
CA THR A 580 26.43 30.77 -10.07
C THR A 580 27.98 30.74 -9.95
N LEU A 581 28.67 30.00 -10.84
CA LEU A 581 30.10 30.12 -11.07
C LEU A 581 30.50 29.98 -12.56
N GLY A 582 31.56 30.62 -12.95
CA GLY A 582 31.94 31.05 -14.27
C GLY A 582 32.59 30.01 -15.22
N ARG A 583 32.69 30.39 -16.50
CA ARG A 583 33.00 29.58 -17.69
C ARG A 583 34.40 29.89 -18.23
N ALA A 584 35.17 28.86 -18.59
CA ALA A 584 36.47 28.92 -19.30
C ALA A 584 36.26 29.10 -20.83
N PRO A 585 37.28 29.54 -21.60
CA PRO A 585 37.13 29.82 -23.04
C PRO A 585 36.90 28.54 -23.88
N PRO A 586 36.15 28.61 -24.97
CA PRO A 586 35.77 27.45 -25.77
C PRO A 586 36.98 26.84 -26.52
N LEU A 587 37.09 25.52 -26.46
CA LEU A 587 38.04 24.70 -27.24
C LEU A 587 37.55 24.62 -28.69
N ASP A 588 38.47 24.82 -29.66
CA ASP A 588 38.23 24.47 -31.06
C ASP A 588 38.33 22.95 -31.23
N ARG A 589 37.16 22.31 -31.15
CA ARG A 589 37.04 20.84 -31.12
C ARG A 589 37.41 20.17 -32.43
N GLU A 590 37.13 20.80 -33.57
CA GLU A 590 37.46 20.26 -34.89
C GLU A 590 38.97 20.25 -35.10
N LYS A 591 39.65 21.34 -34.77
CA LYS A 591 41.09 21.43 -34.83
C LYS A 591 41.75 20.43 -33.88
N TRP A 592 41.23 20.30 -32.65
CA TRP A 592 41.75 19.33 -31.67
C TRP A 592 41.67 17.89 -32.18
N LEU A 593 40.51 17.50 -32.79
CA LEU A 593 40.32 16.17 -33.38
C LEU A 593 41.26 15.94 -34.53
N LYS A 594 41.43 16.94 -35.39
CA LYS A 594 42.34 16.85 -36.54
C LYS A 594 43.77 16.65 -36.09
N ASP A 595 44.24 17.40 -35.07
CA ASP A 595 45.59 17.28 -34.55
C ASP A 595 45.83 15.94 -33.85
N ALA A 596 44.89 15.45 -33.03
CA ALA A 596 44.98 14.19 -32.32
C ALA A 596 44.93 12.98 -33.26
N LEU A 597 43.98 12.96 -34.20
CA LEU A 597 43.84 11.89 -35.16
C LEU A 597 44.98 11.91 -36.19
N GLY A 598 45.46 13.10 -36.60
CA GLY A 598 46.63 13.25 -37.47
C GLY A 598 47.90 12.66 -36.88
N THR A 599 48.12 12.87 -35.57
CA THR A 599 49.20 12.26 -34.81
C THR A 599 49.11 10.72 -34.80
N SER A 600 47.93 10.20 -34.56
CA SER A 600 47.66 8.76 -34.56
C SER A 600 47.78 8.15 -35.95
N PHE A 601 47.29 8.85 -36.99
CA PHE A 601 47.41 8.43 -38.39
C PHE A 601 48.86 8.30 -38.84
N ALA A 602 49.69 9.30 -38.50
CA ALA A 602 51.13 9.26 -38.78
C ALA A 602 51.82 8.10 -38.05
N ALA A 603 51.46 7.82 -36.79
CA ALA A 603 51.96 6.71 -36.02
C ALA A 603 51.59 5.33 -36.64
N CYS A 604 50.46 5.23 -37.31
CA CYS A 604 50.06 4.06 -38.10
C CYS A 604 50.75 3.96 -39.45
N GLY A 605 51.59 4.91 -39.84
CA GLY A 605 52.30 4.95 -41.13
C GLY A 605 51.50 5.65 -42.24
N GLY A 606 50.45 6.38 -41.91
CA GLY A 606 49.68 7.17 -42.87
C GLY A 606 50.37 8.47 -43.31
N LYS A 607 50.03 8.98 -44.50
CA LYS A 607 50.54 10.27 -45.02
C LYS A 607 49.46 11.33 -44.95
N ALA A 608 49.77 12.49 -44.37
CA ALA A 608 48.83 13.59 -44.21
C ALA A 608 48.13 13.99 -45.53
N GLY A 609 46.86 14.34 -45.45
CA GLY A 609 46.01 14.72 -46.57
C GLY A 609 45.44 13.55 -47.40
N THR A 610 45.51 12.32 -46.89
CA THR A 610 45.12 11.12 -47.63
C THR A 610 44.02 10.26 -46.96
N ALA A 611 43.48 10.68 -45.84
CA ALA A 611 42.43 9.91 -45.15
C ALA A 611 41.28 10.81 -44.64
N THR A 612 40.09 10.23 -44.57
CA THR A 612 38.95 10.83 -43.87
C THR A 612 38.42 9.88 -42.83
N ILE A 613 38.29 10.36 -41.62
CA ILE A 613 37.70 9.60 -40.50
C ILE A 613 36.34 10.20 -40.12
N SER A 614 35.30 9.39 -40.22
CA SER A 614 33.95 9.77 -39.74
C SER A 614 33.72 9.18 -38.37
N LEU A 615 33.47 10.03 -37.40
CA LEU A 615 33.22 9.61 -36.01
C LEU A 615 32.11 10.47 -35.31
N GLU A 616 31.54 9.94 -34.27
CA GLU A 616 30.55 10.62 -33.43
C GLU A 616 31.14 10.85 -32.04
N THR A 617 30.90 12.04 -31.48
CA THR A 617 31.31 12.38 -30.12
C THR A 617 30.18 13.03 -29.32
N THR A 618 30.15 12.76 -28.02
CA THR A 618 29.31 13.44 -27.04
C THR A 618 29.83 13.16 -25.63
N PHE A 619 29.61 14.05 -24.67
CA PHE A 619 30.05 13.91 -23.26
C PHE A 619 31.50 13.49 -23.08
N ALA A 620 32.40 14.10 -23.84
CA ALA A 620 33.83 13.79 -23.84
C ALA A 620 34.17 12.33 -24.22
N GLU A 621 33.32 11.66 -24.99
CA GLU A 621 33.49 10.30 -25.47
C GLU A 621 33.39 10.19 -26.99
N VAL A 622 34.18 9.27 -27.60
CA VAL A 622 33.96 8.80 -28.94
C VAL A 622 32.96 7.66 -28.91
N VAL A 623 31.72 7.94 -29.33
CA VAL A 623 30.61 7.00 -29.27
C VAL A 623 30.58 6.02 -30.43
N ASP A 624 31.03 6.47 -31.60
CA ASP A 624 31.14 5.65 -32.80
C ASP A 624 32.29 6.11 -33.73
N VAL A 625 32.97 5.16 -34.35
CA VAL A 625 33.87 5.40 -35.49
C VAL A 625 33.20 4.78 -36.69
N ALA A 626 32.42 5.59 -37.40
CA ALA A 626 31.51 5.12 -38.44
C ALA A 626 32.26 4.63 -39.69
N ARG A 627 33.37 5.29 -40.06
CA ARG A 627 34.12 4.96 -41.27
C ARG A 627 35.52 5.56 -41.24
N VAL A 628 36.49 4.78 -41.71
CA VAL A 628 37.82 5.26 -42.13
C VAL A 628 37.92 5.08 -43.65
N THR A 629 38.18 6.18 -44.35
CA THR A 629 38.33 6.17 -45.85
C THR A 629 39.78 6.47 -46.17
N LEU A 630 40.46 5.55 -46.85
CA LEU A 630 41.80 5.68 -47.30
C LEU A 630 41.85 5.78 -48.85
N PRO A 631 42.87 6.42 -49.47
CA PRO A 631 43.05 6.41 -50.91
C PRO A 631 43.37 5.02 -51.43
N ALA A 632 43.12 4.81 -52.71
CA ALA A 632 43.49 3.56 -53.40
C ALA A 632 45.03 3.47 -53.64
N PRO A 633 45.63 2.27 -53.49
CA PRO A 633 45.03 1.00 -53.12
C PRO A 633 44.68 0.95 -51.63
N ARG A 634 43.53 0.31 -51.25
CA ARG A 634 43.06 0.19 -49.89
C ARG A 634 44.05 -0.66 -49.07
N ASP A 635 44.49 -0.11 -47.94
CA ASP A 635 45.34 -0.81 -46.96
C ASP A 635 44.51 -1.18 -45.70
N PRO A 636 44.10 -2.48 -45.58
CA PRO A 636 43.29 -2.93 -44.45
C PRO A 636 44.04 -2.89 -43.11
N VAL A 637 45.36 -2.92 -43.11
CA VAL A 637 46.17 -2.87 -41.88
C VAL A 637 46.20 -1.45 -41.35
N LEU A 638 46.44 -0.49 -42.23
CA LEU A 638 46.40 0.94 -41.93
C LEU A 638 44.98 1.36 -41.51
N GLU A 639 43.94 0.91 -42.25
CA GLU A 639 42.54 1.19 -41.91
C GLU A 639 42.19 0.72 -40.51
N ARG A 640 42.59 -0.50 -40.10
CA ARG A 640 42.38 -1.06 -38.78
C ARG A 640 43.15 -0.27 -37.71
N CYS A 641 44.44 0.01 -37.96
CA CYS A 641 45.26 0.77 -37.03
C CYS A 641 44.65 2.15 -36.71
N VAL A 642 44.25 2.86 -37.76
CA VAL A 642 43.65 4.19 -37.64
C VAL A 642 42.28 4.12 -36.92
N SER A 643 41.47 3.13 -37.24
CA SER A 643 40.20 2.92 -36.58
C SER A 643 40.39 2.62 -35.10
N GLU A 644 41.32 1.76 -34.70
CA GLU A 644 41.62 1.48 -33.29
C GLU A 644 42.15 2.74 -32.58
N ALA A 645 43.02 3.50 -33.21
CA ALA A 645 43.56 4.75 -32.64
C ALA A 645 42.46 5.81 -32.46
N ALA A 646 41.46 5.89 -33.35
CA ALA A 646 40.32 6.77 -33.16
C ALA A 646 39.43 6.33 -31.98
N TRP A 647 39.28 5.03 -31.77
CA TRP A 647 38.57 4.50 -30.61
C TRP A 647 39.31 4.74 -29.27
N ASP A 648 40.64 4.82 -29.31
CA ASP A 648 41.46 5.03 -28.11
C ASP A 648 41.63 6.52 -27.72
N LEU A 649 41.06 7.44 -28.49
CA LEU A 649 41.14 8.87 -28.17
C LEU A 649 40.52 9.18 -26.79
N VAL A 650 41.22 9.96 -25.99
CA VAL A 650 40.73 10.52 -24.74
C VAL A 650 40.38 11.99 -24.99
N LEU A 651 39.09 12.26 -25.10
CA LEU A 651 38.60 13.61 -25.33
C LEU A 651 38.71 14.46 -24.06
N PRO A 652 39.10 15.75 -24.18
CA PRO A 652 39.12 16.63 -23.02
C PRO A 652 37.71 17.01 -22.58
N PRO A 653 37.52 17.44 -21.30
CA PRO A 653 36.19 17.76 -20.74
C PRO A 653 35.39 18.79 -21.53
N GLN A 654 36.03 19.61 -22.33
CA GLN A 654 35.36 20.61 -23.19
C GLN A 654 34.60 19.99 -24.38
N PHE A 655 34.70 18.66 -24.60
CA PHE A 655 33.85 17.88 -25.51
C PHE A 655 32.55 17.40 -24.86
N ASP A 656 32.19 17.91 -23.70
CA ASP A 656 30.96 17.56 -22.96
C ASP A 656 29.64 18.03 -23.62
N ALA A 657 29.76 18.82 -24.71
CA ALA A 657 28.63 19.39 -25.40
C ALA A 657 27.87 18.37 -26.31
N GLU A 658 26.80 18.88 -26.88
CA GLU A 658 25.84 18.15 -27.72
C GLU A 658 26.44 17.15 -28.70
N TRP A 659 25.68 16.10 -29.00
CA TRP A 659 25.98 15.08 -30.00
C TRP A 659 26.46 15.70 -31.32
N THR A 660 27.65 15.34 -31.74
CA THR A 660 28.25 15.89 -32.96
C THR A 660 28.86 14.78 -33.81
N THR A 661 28.56 14.80 -35.12
CA THR A 661 29.19 13.94 -36.11
C THR A 661 30.29 14.71 -36.81
N TRP A 662 31.47 14.14 -36.89
CA TRP A 662 32.66 14.71 -37.47
C TRP A 662 33.08 13.95 -38.73
N ALA A 663 33.54 14.66 -39.74
CA ALA A 663 34.28 14.13 -40.88
C ALA A 663 35.64 14.81 -40.91
N VAL A 664 36.64 14.15 -40.28
CA VAL A 664 37.98 14.72 -40.12
C VAL A 664 38.86 14.29 -41.27
N GLU A 665 39.34 15.25 -42.03
CA GLU A 665 40.32 15.07 -43.09
C GLU A 665 41.74 15.16 -42.54
N LEU A 666 42.58 14.13 -42.82
CA LEU A 666 43.92 13.96 -42.28
C LEU A 666 44.98 14.00 -43.38
#